data_015c8d0bd81929c89b3c4e3e962b7b98
#
_entry.id   015c8d0bd81929c89b3c4e3e962b7b98
#
_cell.length_a   1.000
_cell.length_b   1.000
_cell.length_c   1.000
_cell.angle_alpha   90.00
_cell.angle_beta   90.00
_cell.angle_gamma   90.00
#
_symmetry.space_group_name_H-M   'P 1'
#
loop_
_entity.id
_entity.type
_entity.pdbx_description
1 polymer ?
#
loop_
_entity_poly.entity_id
_entity_poly.type
_entity_poly.pdbx_seq_one_letter_code
_entity_poly.pdbx_strand_id
1 'polypeptide(L)'
;MESAAIRTMKFTCIGRGHGAPAVPATREEWLQMRREPWLAEMCARIEKGDDELKHRLPVWTPHCAEFANNHRAAADALKPLNRLMLDFDEKNHTAEICERLLAASPLPVLLIEESARRGTHVLVELPAGMDAETAQRLMAEATGYEPDKQVKGVDRCIYMVPEGHTKFVSERLFDVRGDEGAGARGYEVTPATDTSRTTVPPHHRTPENTTTEYPQEFNSIPYSAIIAEYWRRTGGEPPVGKRNTRLHQLAANLRAICDNNEQWLLEVMPRYDLPEQELRSIIHSACKEPTKGSKIIDQIVDFLGGNGGAEARWCEDTSEAESNLAPTYPRTPALPKLPIGLKESLVGVPPSMHLPVLCGVMPICGAYADQVEVEYCDGNRQRLGLMTIVRGEQASNKSVVKNAIDVWKRQLDEEDALARKREEEWKERKKARKANEKAPDDPHVLIRMVPVTVSCSTLLKRFKNSAGHTLYSFGEELDTLRKTNGAGSWSSKYDIYRLAFDRGEWGQDYNSDAAESGVVNVAYNWTMLGTNGALRKCFKSDNIENGLSSRVLLAEMPDASFAKMPKFGRRSAADEARIQEAVSRLRSYTGLIDVPRLRKAIEQWVEEKRVEAAKDIDRVKDTYRKRAAVIGFRCGVIFHLLEDRGRGGAVARGYEHTSKAESNLAPTRPRTPAPPKESKACIAFAITMAQYCLEQQIKAFGEALESQFVDARDECQRYGANHSIFDQLAPVFTMDDLRALKRGFCSEAGLRKIISRWYHDQWIEKTDKGHWKKLSAETL
;
A
#
# COMPACT_ATOMS: atom_id res chain seq x y z
N MET A 1 48.97 9.27 -20.16
CA MET A 1 48.39 8.45 -19.05
C MET A 1 47.03 8.97 -18.57
N GLU A 2 46.75 10.28 -18.56
CA GLU A 2 45.43 10.84 -18.20
C GLU A 2 44.28 10.38 -19.11
N SER A 3 44.47 10.30 -20.43
CA SER A 3 43.43 9.85 -21.37
C SER A 3 42.99 8.40 -21.19
N ALA A 4 43.82 7.52 -20.61
CA ALA A 4 43.49 6.11 -20.37
C ALA A 4 42.64 5.94 -19.09
N ALA A 5 42.90 6.75 -18.07
CA ALA A 5 42.13 6.71 -16.82
C ALA A 5 40.68 7.18 -16.99
N ILE A 6 40.43 8.18 -17.84
CA ILE A 6 39.05 8.66 -18.11
C ILE A 6 38.24 7.60 -18.86
N ARG A 7 38.87 6.77 -19.72
CA ARG A 7 38.15 5.72 -20.48
C ARG A 7 37.59 4.59 -19.66
N THR A 8 38.16 4.32 -18.49
CA THR A 8 37.71 3.25 -17.57
C THR A 8 36.88 3.76 -16.43
N MET A 9 36.73 5.08 -16.27
CA MET A 9 35.97 5.70 -15.20
C MET A 9 34.47 5.53 -15.43
N LYS A 10 33.74 5.12 -14.37
CA LYS A 10 32.29 5.04 -14.37
C LYS A 10 31.71 6.40 -14.01
N PHE A 11 30.92 7.00 -14.90
CA PHE A 11 30.40 8.36 -14.79
C PHE A 11 28.87 8.42 -14.73
N THR A 12 28.19 7.29 -14.87
CA THR A 12 26.74 7.16 -14.86
C THR A 12 26.33 5.74 -14.53
N CYS A 13 25.04 5.49 -14.29
CA CYS A 13 24.48 4.13 -14.31
C CYS A 13 23.51 3.97 -15.48
N ILE A 14 23.46 2.78 -16.07
CA ILE A 14 22.56 2.41 -17.16
C ILE A 14 21.63 1.32 -16.70
N GLY A 15 20.30 1.49 -16.94
CA GLY A 15 19.26 0.48 -16.79
C GLY A 15 18.64 0.11 -18.13
N ARG A 16 18.33 -1.17 -18.36
CA ARG A 16 17.68 -1.65 -19.59
C ARG A 16 16.18 -1.31 -19.69
N GLY A 17 15.69 -0.36 -18.89
CA GLY A 17 14.32 0.13 -18.81
C GLY A 17 14.13 0.90 -17.51
N HIS A 18 13.03 1.64 -17.37
CA HIS A 18 12.79 2.54 -16.24
C HIS A 18 12.86 1.85 -14.86
N GLY A 19 12.41 0.62 -14.73
CA GLY A 19 12.45 -0.17 -13.49
C GLY A 19 13.58 -1.20 -13.41
N ALA A 20 14.56 -1.16 -14.31
CA ALA A 20 15.68 -2.11 -14.32
C ALA A 20 16.80 -1.65 -13.36
N PRO A 21 17.63 -2.60 -12.83
CA PRO A 21 18.81 -2.25 -12.05
C PRO A 21 19.69 -1.24 -12.76
N ALA A 22 20.17 -0.23 -12.04
CA ALA A 22 21.03 0.83 -12.55
C ALA A 22 22.49 0.44 -12.36
N VAL A 23 23.12 -0.10 -13.40
CA VAL A 23 24.50 -0.63 -13.38
C VAL A 23 25.48 0.48 -13.73
N PRO A 24 26.51 0.72 -12.91
CA PRO A 24 27.54 1.72 -13.19
C PRO A 24 28.23 1.47 -14.54
N ALA A 25 28.30 2.51 -15.39
CA ALA A 25 28.78 2.42 -16.77
C ALA A 25 29.90 3.41 -17.07
N THR A 26 30.82 2.97 -17.93
CA THR A 26 31.90 3.76 -18.52
C THR A 26 31.41 4.54 -19.73
N ARG A 27 32.25 5.48 -20.23
CA ARG A 27 32.02 6.18 -21.49
C ARG A 27 31.77 5.22 -22.67
N GLU A 28 32.60 4.19 -22.79
CA GLU A 28 32.51 3.21 -23.87
C GLU A 28 31.19 2.47 -23.88
N GLU A 29 30.77 1.97 -22.71
CA GLU A 29 29.50 1.26 -22.54
C GLU A 29 28.29 2.17 -22.82
N TRP A 30 28.34 3.43 -22.40
CA TRP A 30 27.29 4.42 -22.67
C TRP A 30 27.17 4.76 -24.15
N LEU A 31 28.31 4.97 -24.85
CA LEU A 31 28.34 5.23 -26.29
C LEU A 31 27.92 3.99 -27.09
N GLN A 32 28.36 2.79 -26.70
CA GLN A 32 27.98 1.56 -27.36
C GLN A 32 26.45 1.36 -27.33
N MET A 33 25.81 1.55 -26.18
CA MET A 33 24.34 1.45 -26.08
C MET A 33 23.64 2.46 -27.00
N ARG A 34 24.16 3.67 -27.13
CA ARG A 34 23.58 4.73 -27.98
C ARG A 34 23.79 4.51 -29.49
N ARG A 35 24.71 3.64 -29.87
CA ARG A 35 24.97 3.23 -31.25
C ARG A 35 24.18 2.02 -31.70
N GLU A 36 23.45 1.38 -30.79
CA GLU A 36 22.64 0.21 -31.12
C GLU A 36 21.52 0.56 -32.12
N PRO A 37 21.43 -0.14 -33.27
CA PRO A 37 20.45 0.19 -34.32
C PRO A 37 18.99 0.13 -33.84
N TRP A 38 18.68 -0.81 -32.95
CA TRP A 38 17.32 -0.96 -32.40
C TRP A 38 16.89 0.25 -31.57
N LEU A 39 17.83 0.97 -30.92
CA LEU A 39 17.51 2.18 -30.16
C LEU A 39 17.05 3.30 -31.10
N ALA A 40 17.72 3.47 -32.25
CA ALA A 40 17.31 4.43 -33.25
C ALA A 40 15.93 4.09 -33.84
N GLU A 41 15.64 2.81 -34.09
CA GLU A 41 14.37 2.36 -34.61
C GLU A 41 13.25 2.62 -33.57
N MET A 42 13.47 2.32 -32.29
CA MET A 42 12.52 2.60 -31.23
C MET A 42 12.22 4.10 -31.09
N CYS A 43 13.24 4.96 -31.10
CA CYS A 43 13.06 6.41 -31.04
C CYS A 43 12.29 6.93 -32.26
N ALA A 44 12.55 6.45 -33.46
CA ALA A 44 11.81 6.81 -34.66
C ALA A 44 10.32 6.39 -34.61
N ARG A 45 9.99 5.29 -33.95
CA ARG A 45 8.60 4.87 -33.72
C ARG A 45 7.90 5.74 -32.66
N ILE A 46 8.59 6.08 -31.57
CA ILE A 46 8.06 7.00 -30.53
C ILE A 46 7.77 8.38 -31.13
N GLU A 47 8.66 8.88 -31.99
CA GLU A 47 8.46 10.13 -32.71
C GLU A 47 7.19 10.11 -33.58
N LYS A 48 6.84 8.97 -34.16
CA LYS A 48 5.62 8.76 -34.96
C LYS A 48 4.36 8.52 -34.12
N GLY A 49 4.47 8.52 -32.78
CA GLY A 49 3.33 8.44 -31.85
C GLY A 49 3.15 7.09 -31.14
N ASP A 50 4.10 6.16 -31.22
CA ASP A 50 4.07 4.90 -30.49
C ASP A 50 4.60 5.11 -29.05
N ASP A 51 3.80 5.78 -28.23
CA ASP A 51 4.18 6.22 -26.88
C ASP A 51 4.42 5.08 -25.89
N GLU A 52 3.83 3.91 -26.13
CA GLU A 52 4.03 2.73 -25.25
C GLU A 52 5.49 2.23 -25.27
N LEU A 53 6.22 2.48 -26.36
CA LEU A 53 7.62 2.10 -26.47
C LEU A 53 8.55 2.94 -25.58
N LYS A 54 8.15 4.15 -25.18
CA LYS A 54 8.99 5.04 -24.35
C LYS A 54 9.46 4.34 -23.07
N HIS A 55 8.58 3.58 -22.42
CA HIS A 55 8.91 2.86 -21.17
C HIS A 55 9.85 1.67 -21.36
N ARG A 56 10.10 1.25 -22.60
CA ARG A 56 11.03 0.18 -22.95
C ARG A 56 12.43 0.70 -23.32
N LEU A 57 12.59 2.01 -23.50
CA LEU A 57 13.90 2.62 -23.75
C LEU A 57 14.83 2.36 -22.55
N PRO A 58 16.12 2.12 -22.77
CA PRO A 58 17.08 2.14 -21.69
C PRO A 58 17.14 3.52 -21.06
N VAL A 59 17.54 3.57 -19.80
CA VAL A 59 17.67 4.81 -19.03
C VAL A 59 19.09 4.96 -18.51
N TRP A 60 19.51 6.19 -18.27
CA TRP A 60 20.76 6.49 -17.60
C TRP A 60 20.57 7.56 -16.53
N THR A 61 21.47 7.59 -15.53
CA THR A 61 21.36 8.48 -14.37
C THR A 61 22.39 9.61 -14.47
N PRO A 62 21.99 10.84 -14.85
CA PRO A 62 22.92 11.95 -15.01
C PRO A 62 23.48 12.48 -13.70
N HIS A 63 22.77 12.28 -12.57
CA HIS A 63 23.07 12.85 -11.27
C HIS A 63 23.80 11.89 -10.31
N CYS A 64 23.97 10.61 -10.69
CA CYS A 64 24.63 9.62 -9.84
C CYS A 64 25.38 8.58 -10.68
N ALA A 65 26.62 8.30 -10.31
CA ALA A 65 27.48 7.32 -10.99
C ALA A 65 27.46 5.92 -10.38
N GLU A 66 26.92 5.76 -9.17
CA GLU A 66 26.84 4.47 -8.47
C GLU A 66 25.72 4.44 -7.43
N PHE A 67 24.97 3.34 -7.39
CA PHE A 67 23.95 3.06 -6.39
C PHE A 67 24.23 1.75 -5.67
N ALA A 68 23.90 1.67 -4.38
CA ALA A 68 24.02 0.46 -3.60
C ALA A 68 23.15 -0.66 -4.21
N ASN A 69 23.76 -1.84 -4.41
CA ASN A 69 23.11 -3.00 -5.00
C ASN A 69 22.44 -2.74 -6.37
N ASN A 70 22.91 -1.73 -7.10
CA ASN A 70 22.33 -1.26 -8.36
C ASN A 70 20.84 -0.84 -8.22
N HIS A 71 20.39 -0.53 -7.01
CA HIS A 71 19.03 -0.10 -6.71
C HIS A 71 18.94 1.42 -6.80
N ARG A 72 18.24 1.92 -7.83
CA ARG A 72 18.10 3.35 -8.11
C ARG A 72 17.08 3.99 -7.18
N ALA A 73 17.56 4.47 -6.05
CA ALA A 73 16.82 5.26 -5.07
C ALA A 73 17.74 6.32 -4.45
N ALA A 74 17.18 7.44 -4.05
CA ALA A 74 17.97 8.54 -3.47
C ALA A 74 18.76 8.10 -2.21
N ALA A 75 18.17 7.22 -1.39
CA ALA A 75 18.82 6.67 -0.20
C ALA A 75 20.00 5.72 -0.51
N ASP A 76 20.06 5.17 -1.73
CA ASP A 76 21.08 4.21 -2.16
C ASP A 76 22.16 4.84 -3.04
N ALA A 77 22.13 6.16 -3.24
CA ALA A 77 23.13 6.87 -4.04
C ALA A 77 24.50 6.86 -3.33
N LEU A 78 25.45 6.13 -3.88
CA LEU A 78 26.81 6.03 -3.35
C LEU A 78 27.75 7.09 -3.93
N LYS A 79 27.55 7.47 -5.20
CA LYS A 79 28.37 8.45 -5.89
C LYS A 79 27.51 9.50 -6.59
N PRO A 80 26.88 10.45 -5.83
CA PRO A 80 26.18 11.58 -6.43
C PRO A 80 27.15 12.52 -7.13
N LEU A 81 26.67 13.19 -8.19
CA LEU A 81 27.42 14.11 -9.03
C LEU A 81 26.82 15.51 -8.93
N ASN A 82 27.69 16.55 -8.95
CA ASN A 82 27.26 17.95 -8.96
C ASN A 82 26.75 18.39 -10.33
N ARG A 83 25.65 17.82 -10.77
CA ARG A 83 25.08 18.01 -12.11
C ARG A 83 23.58 18.16 -12.01
N LEU A 84 23.00 18.88 -12.97
CA LEU A 84 21.54 18.99 -13.09
C LEU A 84 21.15 18.74 -14.55
N MET A 85 20.24 17.79 -14.74
CA MET A 85 19.55 17.59 -16.00
C MET A 85 18.34 18.52 -16.06
N LEU A 86 18.21 19.23 -17.16
CA LEU A 86 17.09 20.09 -17.51
C LEU A 86 16.36 19.42 -18.68
N ASP A 87 15.06 19.19 -18.52
CA ASP A 87 14.20 18.60 -19.55
C ASP A 87 13.22 19.68 -20.04
N PHE A 88 13.35 20.08 -21.30
CA PHE A 88 12.48 21.05 -21.96
C PHE A 88 11.52 20.30 -22.87
N ASP A 89 10.23 20.33 -22.53
CA ASP A 89 9.19 19.58 -23.25
C ASP A 89 8.79 20.20 -24.61
N GLU A 90 9.20 21.43 -24.88
CA GLU A 90 8.92 22.11 -26.14
C GLU A 90 9.61 21.39 -27.31
N LYS A 91 8.80 20.97 -28.27
CA LYS A 91 9.25 20.16 -29.39
C LYS A 91 9.93 21.01 -30.47
N ASN A 92 11.00 20.45 -31.09
CA ASN A 92 11.70 21.02 -32.22
C ASN A 92 12.44 22.35 -31.95
N HIS A 93 12.74 22.66 -30.67
CA HIS A 93 13.51 23.85 -30.29
C HIS A 93 14.97 23.52 -29.88
N THR A 94 15.39 22.25 -30.00
CA THR A 94 16.72 21.81 -29.56
C THR A 94 17.84 22.59 -30.24
N ALA A 95 17.72 22.93 -31.52
CA ALA A 95 18.75 23.70 -32.25
C ALA A 95 18.86 25.13 -31.68
N GLU A 96 17.73 25.80 -31.44
CA GLU A 96 17.67 27.15 -30.87
C GLU A 96 18.24 27.20 -29.47
N ILE A 97 17.81 26.25 -28.60
CA ILE A 97 18.32 26.13 -27.24
C ILE A 97 19.85 25.88 -27.27
N CYS A 98 20.32 25.02 -28.14
CA CYS A 98 21.75 24.73 -28.32
C CYS A 98 22.52 25.99 -28.73
N GLU A 99 22.06 26.74 -29.71
CA GLU A 99 22.71 27.96 -30.19
C GLU A 99 22.81 29.01 -29.06
N ARG A 100 21.70 29.26 -28.32
CA ARG A 100 21.68 30.20 -27.21
C ARG A 100 22.66 29.82 -26.09
N LEU A 101 22.67 28.54 -25.70
CA LEU A 101 23.53 28.07 -24.62
C LEU A 101 25.00 27.99 -25.00
N LEU A 102 25.32 27.66 -26.23
CA LEU A 102 26.72 27.69 -26.73
C LEU A 102 27.24 29.12 -26.87
N ALA A 103 26.37 30.10 -27.15
CA ALA A 103 26.75 31.51 -27.24
C ALA A 103 26.96 32.12 -25.84
N ALA A 104 26.05 31.86 -24.87
CA ALA A 104 26.09 32.49 -23.54
C ALA A 104 25.32 31.64 -22.50
N SER A 105 25.91 30.54 -22.05
CA SER A 105 25.32 29.77 -20.95
C SER A 105 25.79 30.31 -19.60
N PRO A 106 24.85 30.49 -18.61
CA PRO A 106 25.22 30.89 -17.25
C PRO A 106 25.89 29.76 -16.47
N LEU A 107 25.74 28.51 -16.90
CA LEU A 107 26.33 27.33 -16.28
C LEU A 107 27.14 26.51 -17.29
N PRO A 108 28.17 25.76 -16.86
CA PRO A 108 28.92 24.88 -17.75
C PRO A 108 28.04 23.77 -18.32
N VAL A 109 27.84 23.78 -19.61
CA VAL A 109 27.04 22.76 -20.32
C VAL A 109 27.87 21.51 -20.53
N LEU A 110 27.36 20.35 -20.17
CA LEU A 110 27.98 19.03 -20.32
C LEU A 110 27.39 18.23 -21.48
N LEU A 111 26.09 18.33 -21.74
CA LEU A 111 25.39 17.63 -22.82
C LEU A 111 24.19 18.46 -23.28
N ILE A 112 23.93 18.48 -24.58
CA ILE A 112 22.67 18.91 -25.18
C ILE A 112 22.26 17.83 -26.19
N GLU A 113 21.05 17.29 -26.02
CA GLU A 113 20.50 16.27 -26.92
C GLU A 113 19.01 16.44 -27.15
N GLU A 114 18.53 15.96 -28.29
CA GLU A 114 17.12 15.90 -28.62
C GLU A 114 16.49 14.64 -27.97
N SER A 115 15.43 14.79 -27.21
CA SER A 115 14.75 13.66 -26.59
C SER A 115 13.99 12.81 -27.63
N ALA A 116 13.58 11.58 -27.25
CA ALA A 116 12.83 10.68 -28.14
C ALA A 116 11.47 11.26 -28.62
N ARG A 117 10.95 12.31 -27.98
CA ARG A 117 9.73 13.03 -28.37
C ARG A 117 10.00 14.42 -28.95
N ARG A 118 11.24 14.71 -29.33
CA ARG A 118 11.70 15.99 -29.85
C ARG A 118 11.67 17.17 -28.87
N GLY A 119 11.64 16.94 -27.57
CA GLY A 119 12.02 17.90 -26.55
C GLY A 119 13.54 17.99 -26.42
N THR A 120 14.05 18.74 -25.46
CA THR A 120 15.51 18.98 -25.31
C THR A 120 15.97 18.60 -23.90
N HIS A 121 16.96 17.73 -23.80
CA HIS A 121 17.71 17.47 -22.59
C HIS A 121 18.98 18.33 -22.56
N VAL A 122 19.19 19.07 -21.48
CA VAL A 122 20.43 19.83 -21.24
C VAL A 122 21.00 19.43 -19.89
N LEU A 123 22.19 18.86 -19.86
CA LEU A 123 22.92 18.57 -18.63
C LEU A 123 23.93 19.68 -18.35
N VAL A 124 23.88 20.25 -17.18
CA VAL A 124 24.83 21.28 -16.71
C VAL A 124 25.56 20.84 -15.45
N GLU A 125 26.76 21.39 -15.25
CA GLU A 125 27.48 21.25 -13.98
C GLU A 125 27.00 22.32 -13.00
N LEU A 126 26.72 21.91 -11.75
CA LEU A 126 26.30 22.82 -10.69
C LEU A 126 27.52 23.37 -9.94
N PRO A 127 27.73 24.68 -9.86
CA PRO A 127 28.72 25.28 -9.00
C PRO A 127 28.47 24.92 -7.52
N ALA A 128 29.54 24.85 -6.74
CA ALA A 128 29.45 24.54 -5.32
C ALA A 128 28.54 25.55 -4.59
N GLY A 129 27.48 25.02 -3.95
CA GLY A 129 26.51 25.83 -3.18
C GLY A 129 25.32 26.36 -3.98
N MET A 130 25.22 26.08 -5.28
CA MET A 130 24.04 26.42 -6.07
C MET A 130 22.99 25.32 -5.92
N ASP A 131 21.75 25.70 -5.63
CA ASP A 131 20.60 24.78 -5.61
C ASP A 131 20.00 24.59 -7.02
N ALA A 132 19.25 23.51 -7.17
CA ALA A 132 18.65 23.14 -8.45
C ALA A 132 17.62 24.16 -8.96
N GLU A 133 16.90 24.86 -8.06
CA GLU A 133 15.88 25.85 -8.45
C GLU A 133 16.52 27.12 -9.04
N THR A 134 17.59 27.60 -8.40
CA THR A 134 18.36 28.71 -8.93
C THR A 134 18.96 28.37 -10.29
N ALA A 135 19.51 27.15 -10.46
CA ALA A 135 20.04 26.71 -11.74
C ALA A 135 18.96 26.61 -12.82
N GLN A 136 17.78 26.04 -12.49
CA GLN A 136 16.65 25.97 -13.42
C GLN A 136 16.19 27.35 -13.87
N ARG A 137 16.08 28.32 -12.94
CA ARG A 137 15.69 29.70 -13.25
C ARG A 137 16.69 30.39 -14.18
N LEU A 138 17.99 30.29 -13.87
CA LEU A 138 19.04 30.86 -14.71
C LEU A 138 19.05 30.28 -16.13
N MET A 139 18.84 28.97 -16.23
CA MET A 139 18.80 28.30 -17.52
C MET A 139 17.51 28.60 -18.30
N ALA A 140 16.37 28.78 -17.60
CA ALA A 140 15.13 29.24 -18.23
C ALA A 140 15.28 30.68 -18.79
N GLU A 141 15.91 31.59 -18.05
CA GLU A 141 16.21 32.93 -18.53
C GLU A 141 17.14 32.92 -19.75
N ALA A 142 18.18 32.06 -19.75
CA ALA A 142 19.14 31.97 -20.84
C ALA A 142 18.54 31.31 -22.10
N THR A 143 17.70 30.31 -21.95
CA THR A 143 17.10 29.59 -23.08
C THR A 143 15.80 30.23 -23.56
N GLY A 144 15.08 30.96 -22.70
CA GLY A 144 13.74 31.48 -22.96
C GLY A 144 12.64 30.39 -22.87
N TYR A 145 12.97 29.20 -22.31
CA TYR A 145 12.07 28.07 -22.14
C TYR A 145 12.11 27.58 -20.70
N GLU A 146 10.97 27.15 -20.13
CA GLU A 146 10.90 26.63 -18.77
C GLU A 146 11.23 25.12 -18.74
N PRO A 147 12.23 24.67 -17.97
CA PRO A 147 12.50 23.24 -17.81
C PRO A 147 11.49 22.58 -16.86
N ASP A 148 11.31 21.25 -16.98
CA ASP A 148 10.52 20.47 -16.03
C ASP A 148 11.10 20.61 -14.61
N LYS A 149 10.32 21.18 -13.71
CA LYS A 149 10.71 21.45 -12.32
C LYS A 149 10.89 20.20 -11.46
N GLN A 150 10.43 19.04 -11.94
CA GLN A 150 10.49 17.78 -11.19
C GLN A 150 11.83 17.03 -11.39
N VAL A 151 12.67 17.43 -12.34
CA VAL A 151 13.94 16.74 -12.66
C VAL A 151 15.07 17.23 -11.73
N LYS A 152 14.95 16.96 -10.42
CA LYS A 152 15.92 17.40 -9.41
C LYS A 152 16.56 16.28 -8.59
N GLY A 153 15.94 15.12 -8.47
CA GLY A 153 16.37 14.02 -7.60
C GLY A 153 17.70 13.39 -8.04
N VAL A 154 18.50 12.96 -7.06
CA VAL A 154 19.79 12.26 -7.32
C VAL A 154 19.58 10.91 -8.02
N ASP A 155 18.43 10.29 -7.83
CA ASP A 155 18.00 9.03 -8.43
C ASP A 155 17.25 9.20 -9.76
N ARG A 156 17.13 10.44 -10.25
CA ARG A 156 16.45 10.71 -11.52
C ARG A 156 17.19 10.06 -12.69
N CYS A 157 16.43 9.41 -13.56
CA CYS A 157 16.95 8.85 -14.81
C CYS A 157 16.30 9.52 -16.02
N ILE A 158 17.05 9.53 -17.11
CA ILE A 158 16.63 10.03 -18.41
C ILE A 158 16.61 8.88 -19.40
N TYR A 159 15.63 8.87 -20.29
CA TYR A 159 15.57 7.90 -21.37
C TYR A 159 16.71 8.12 -22.36
N MET A 160 17.44 7.06 -22.64
CA MET A 160 18.58 7.10 -23.56
C MET A 160 18.09 7.27 -24.99
N VAL A 161 18.80 8.11 -25.73
CA VAL A 161 18.54 8.36 -27.16
C VAL A 161 19.78 8.03 -27.99
N PRO A 162 19.63 7.79 -29.30
CA PRO A 162 20.77 7.49 -30.20
C PRO A 162 21.82 8.61 -30.21
N GLU A 163 23.07 8.26 -30.50
CA GLU A 163 24.17 9.22 -30.58
C GLU A 163 23.85 10.36 -31.57
N GLY A 164 23.14 10.09 -32.66
CA GLY A 164 22.73 11.09 -33.67
C GLY A 164 21.78 12.19 -33.13
N HIS A 165 21.15 12.01 -31.93
CA HIS A 165 20.34 13.02 -31.28
C HIS A 165 21.18 14.06 -30.50
N THR A 166 22.47 13.81 -30.28
CA THR A 166 23.37 14.72 -29.57
C THR A 166 23.69 15.95 -30.43
N LYS A 167 23.49 17.13 -29.86
CA LYS A 167 23.88 18.42 -30.45
C LYS A 167 25.19 18.93 -29.90
N PHE A 168 25.47 18.66 -28.63
CA PHE A 168 26.70 19.04 -27.93
C PHE A 168 27.04 18.03 -26.86
N VAL A 169 28.32 17.68 -26.71
CA VAL A 169 28.86 16.90 -25.59
C VAL A 169 30.25 17.42 -25.21
N SER A 170 30.43 17.70 -23.95
CA SER A 170 31.72 18.10 -23.36
C SER A 170 32.49 16.88 -22.87
N GLU A 171 33.81 16.87 -23.03
CA GLU A 171 34.69 15.84 -22.46
C GLU A 171 34.57 15.80 -20.90
N ARG A 172 34.21 16.91 -20.25
CA ARG A 172 33.96 17.01 -18.82
C ARG A 172 32.79 16.14 -18.36
N LEU A 173 31.88 15.76 -19.25
CA LEU A 173 30.80 14.81 -18.94
C LEU A 173 31.33 13.48 -18.38
N PHE A 174 32.50 13.04 -18.89
CA PHE A 174 33.09 11.75 -18.55
C PHE A 174 34.12 11.83 -17.42
N ASP A 175 34.50 13.03 -16.99
CA ASP A 175 35.46 13.24 -15.89
C ASP A 175 34.71 13.57 -14.58
N VAL A 176 34.63 12.61 -13.67
CA VAL A 176 33.97 12.74 -12.36
C VAL A 176 34.98 12.85 -11.21
N ARG A 177 36.28 13.07 -11.48
CA ARG A 177 37.32 13.19 -10.43
C ARG A 177 37.18 14.47 -9.61
N GLY A 178 36.60 15.52 -10.16
CA GLY A 178 36.33 16.78 -9.47
C GLY A 178 35.18 16.70 -8.46
N ASP A 179 34.37 15.66 -8.52
CA ASP A 179 33.19 15.48 -7.67
C ASP A 179 33.49 14.71 -6.36
N GLU A 180 34.72 14.19 -6.17
CA GLU A 180 35.10 13.35 -5.02
C GLU A 180 35.26 14.13 -3.68
N GLY A 181 34.93 15.42 -3.64
CA GLY A 181 35.03 16.28 -2.43
C GLY A 181 33.69 16.84 -1.92
N ALA A 182 32.60 16.67 -2.61
CA ALA A 182 31.30 17.21 -2.24
C ALA A 182 30.41 16.13 -1.60
N GLY A 183 30.65 15.85 -0.33
CA GLY A 183 29.76 15.01 0.49
C GLY A 183 28.33 15.53 0.41
N ALA A 184 27.41 14.60 0.25
CA ALA A 184 25.98 14.76 0.12
C ALA A 184 25.43 15.98 0.90
N ARG A 185 25.02 17.02 0.18
CA ARG A 185 24.19 18.10 0.74
C ARG A 185 22.76 17.84 0.29
N GLY A 186 21.89 17.64 1.31
CA GLY A 186 20.51 17.33 1.14
C GLY A 186 19.75 18.38 0.34
N TYR A 187 18.87 17.90 -0.51
CA TYR A 187 17.85 18.71 -1.15
C TYR A 187 16.70 18.90 -0.15
N GLU A 188 16.64 20.07 0.49
CA GLU A 188 15.51 20.47 1.33
C GLU A 188 14.58 21.42 0.58
N VAL A 189 13.30 21.11 0.65
CA VAL A 189 12.21 22.04 0.30
C VAL A 189 11.88 22.87 1.54
N THR A 190 12.12 24.17 1.51
CA THR A 190 11.60 25.11 2.52
C THR A 190 10.64 26.12 1.89
N PRO A 191 9.50 26.40 2.52
CA PRO A 191 8.68 27.55 2.13
C PRO A 191 9.22 28.85 2.75
N ALA A 192 9.19 29.91 1.97
CA ALA A 192 9.63 31.24 2.33
C ALA A 192 8.69 31.92 3.35
N THR A 193 9.26 32.61 4.35
CA THR A 193 8.69 33.84 4.91
C THR A 193 9.77 34.74 5.44
N ASP A 194 9.65 35.91 5.16
CA ASP A 194 10.19 37.25 5.10
C ASP A 194 10.68 37.89 6.42
N THR A 195 11.59 38.84 6.21
CA THR A 195 11.90 40.06 6.91
C THR A 195 12.99 40.15 8.01
N SER A 196 14.05 40.76 7.56
CA SER A 196 14.72 42.01 8.04
C SER A 196 15.56 42.04 9.32
N ARG A 197 16.84 42.47 9.06
CA ARG A 197 17.71 43.35 9.83
C ARG A 197 18.16 42.96 11.24
N THR A 198 19.41 42.89 11.56
CA THR A 198 20.47 43.93 11.67
C THR A 198 21.80 43.33 12.14
N THR A 199 22.86 43.83 11.62
CA THR A 199 24.27 43.63 11.94
C THR A 199 24.65 44.09 13.37
N VAL A 200 25.64 43.43 14.03
CA VAL A 200 26.85 43.99 14.64
C VAL A 200 27.75 42.87 15.20
N PRO A 201 29.09 43.01 15.17
CA PRO A 201 30.09 41.96 15.23
C PRO A 201 30.75 41.72 16.60
N PRO A 202 31.86 40.97 16.69
CA PRO A 202 32.08 39.97 17.71
C PRO A 202 32.93 40.49 18.89
N HIS A 203 32.75 39.88 20.05
CA HIS A 203 33.73 39.97 21.13
C HIS A 203 34.21 38.58 21.57
N HIS A 204 35.50 38.36 21.41
CA HIS A 204 36.30 37.38 22.11
C HIS A 204 36.15 37.50 23.63
N ARG A 205 35.95 36.36 24.31
CA ARG A 205 36.51 36.15 25.64
C ARG A 205 36.75 34.65 25.85
N THR A 206 37.94 34.32 26.24
CA THR A 206 38.50 33.04 26.68
C THR A 206 38.08 32.73 28.13
N PRO A 207 38.36 31.52 28.64
CA PRO A 207 37.36 30.71 29.35
C PRO A 207 37.52 30.79 30.87
N GLU A 208 36.39 30.71 31.55
CA GLU A 208 36.40 30.31 32.96
C GLU A 208 35.73 28.94 33.12
N ASN A 209 36.44 28.00 33.72
CA ASN A 209 36.00 26.73 34.19
C ASN A 209 34.85 26.86 35.18
N THR A 210 33.64 26.53 34.75
CA THR A 210 32.55 26.14 35.64
C THR A 210 32.06 24.78 35.20
N THR A 211 32.25 23.79 36.06
CA THR A 211 31.65 22.44 35.95
C THR A 211 30.14 22.61 35.98
N THR A 212 29.55 22.70 34.79
CA THR A 212 28.09 22.62 34.61
C THR A 212 27.73 21.16 34.61
N GLU A 213 27.17 20.63 35.70
CA GLU A 213 26.51 19.31 35.67
C GLU A 213 25.26 19.43 34.78
N TYR A 214 25.26 18.70 33.68
CA TYR A 214 24.10 18.62 32.80
C TYR A 214 23.03 17.69 33.38
N PRO A 215 21.73 17.94 33.15
CA PRO A 215 20.66 17.07 33.59
C PRO A 215 20.84 15.62 33.08
N GLN A 216 20.70 14.66 33.97
CA GLN A 216 20.79 13.23 33.63
C GLN A 216 19.45 12.62 33.25
N GLU A 217 18.39 13.44 33.27
CA GLU A 217 17.01 13.06 32.97
C GLU A 217 16.35 14.09 32.05
N PHE A 218 15.47 13.63 31.19
CA PHE A 218 14.59 14.46 30.37
C PHE A 218 13.13 14.12 30.71
N ASN A 219 12.34 15.12 31.14
CA ASN A 219 10.96 14.95 31.62
C ASN A 219 10.83 13.86 32.72
N SER A 220 11.76 13.83 33.66
CA SER A 220 11.86 12.82 34.74
C SER A 220 12.11 11.39 34.24
N ILE A 221 12.63 11.23 33.03
CA ILE A 221 13.03 9.95 32.45
C ILE A 221 14.56 9.96 32.29
N PRO A 222 15.30 9.02 32.92
CA PRO A 222 16.76 8.92 32.76
C PRO A 222 17.16 8.73 31.30
N TYR A 223 18.20 9.44 30.83
CA TYR A 223 18.73 9.27 29.47
C TYR A 223 19.14 7.83 29.19
N SER A 224 19.63 7.10 30.19
CA SER A 224 19.93 5.66 30.07
C SER A 224 18.71 4.85 29.66
N ALA A 225 17.53 5.15 30.21
CA ALA A 225 16.27 4.50 29.84
C ALA A 225 15.82 4.87 28.41
N ILE A 226 15.97 6.14 28.05
CA ILE A 226 15.66 6.62 26.68
C ILE A 226 16.57 5.93 25.66
N ILE A 227 17.87 5.82 25.95
CA ILE A 227 18.87 5.18 25.08
C ILE A 227 18.64 3.67 24.99
N ALA A 228 18.33 3.00 26.10
CA ALA A 228 18.01 1.58 26.10
C ALA A 228 16.77 1.30 25.23
N GLU A 229 15.72 2.11 25.37
CA GLU A 229 14.51 1.99 24.56
C GLU A 229 14.77 2.36 23.09
N TYR A 230 15.64 3.34 22.82
CA TYR A 230 16.09 3.65 21.46
C TYR A 230 16.78 2.46 20.80
N TRP A 231 17.73 1.83 21.48
CA TRP A 231 18.37 0.62 20.97
C TRP A 231 17.38 -0.52 20.77
N ARG A 232 16.47 -0.70 21.71
CA ARG A 232 15.40 -1.70 21.58
C ARG A 232 14.57 -1.50 20.32
N ARG A 233 14.24 -0.26 19.95
CA ARG A 233 13.43 0.06 18.75
C ARG A 233 14.22 0.06 17.45
N THR A 234 15.53 0.28 17.52
CA THR A 234 16.36 0.42 16.31
C THR A 234 17.24 -0.81 15.99
N GLY A 235 16.97 -1.97 16.61
CA GLY A 235 17.64 -3.22 16.27
C GLY A 235 18.85 -3.55 17.13
N GLY A 236 18.85 -3.10 18.41
CA GLY A 236 19.86 -3.43 19.40
C GLY A 236 21.05 -2.49 19.44
N GLU A 237 21.96 -2.73 20.40
CA GLU A 237 23.19 -1.97 20.57
C GLU A 237 24.15 -2.08 19.38
N PRO A 238 25.05 -1.10 19.19
CA PRO A 238 25.92 -1.08 18.01
C PRO A 238 26.93 -2.22 17.99
N PRO A 239 26.92 -3.12 16.99
CA PRO A 239 27.90 -4.18 16.87
C PRO A 239 29.28 -3.64 16.49
N VAL A 240 30.33 -4.43 16.81
CA VAL A 240 31.70 -4.11 16.39
C VAL A 240 31.77 -3.91 14.88
N GLY A 241 32.38 -2.80 14.44
CA GLY A 241 32.46 -2.42 13.02
C GLY A 241 31.33 -1.51 12.50
N LYS A 242 30.24 -1.30 13.27
CA LYS A 242 29.19 -0.33 12.95
C LYS A 242 28.95 0.71 14.05
N ARG A 243 29.83 0.75 15.06
CA ARG A 243 29.70 1.62 16.23
C ARG A 243 29.59 3.10 15.84
N ASN A 244 30.47 3.60 14.98
CA ASN A 244 30.51 5.01 14.59
C ASN A 244 29.21 5.47 13.92
N THR A 245 28.71 4.71 12.95
CA THR A 245 27.46 5.02 12.26
C THR A 245 26.26 5.00 13.20
N ARG A 246 26.19 4.00 14.08
CA ARG A 246 25.07 3.83 15.02
C ARG A 246 25.08 4.90 16.12
N LEU A 247 26.25 5.24 16.64
CA LEU A 247 26.39 6.31 17.63
C LEU A 247 26.14 7.69 17.03
N HIS A 248 26.49 7.91 15.75
CA HIS A 248 26.13 9.11 15.04
C HIS A 248 24.58 9.23 14.90
N GLN A 249 23.90 8.14 14.55
CA GLN A 249 22.43 8.12 14.50
C GLN A 249 21.81 8.39 15.88
N LEU A 250 22.35 7.82 16.95
CA LEU A 250 21.90 8.10 18.33
C LEU A 250 22.09 9.56 18.68
N ALA A 251 23.28 10.14 18.45
CA ALA A 251 23.58 11.54 18.70
C ALA A 251 22.64 12.47 17.93
N ALA A 252 22.41 12.19 16.64
CA ALA A 252 21.52 12.96 15.77
C ALA A 252 20.07 12.96 16.26
N ASN A 253 19.63 11.92 16.97
CA ASN A 253 18.28 11.87 17.55
C ASN A 253 18.22 12.49 18.95
N LEU A 254 19.21 12.24 19.82
CA LEU A 254 19.25 12.79 21.18
C LEU A 254 19.49 14.29 21.24
N ARG A 255 20.18 14.88 20.25
CA ARG A 255 20.49 16.31 20.24
C ARG A 255 19.28 17.23 20.39
N ALA A 256 18.08 16.77 19.97
CA ALA A 256 16.84 17.52 20.10
C ALA A 256 16.41 17.73 21.56
N ILE A 257 16.76 16.79 22.46
CA ILE A 257 16.44 16.84 23.89
C ILE A 257 17.67 17.14 24.75
N CYS A 258 18.82 17.41 24.13
CA CYS A 258 20.05 17.89 24.76
C CYS A 258 20.46 19.28 24.25
N ASP A 259 19.50 20.07 23.74
CA ASP A 259 19.68 21.45 23.23
C ASP A 259 20.80 21.60 22.21
N ASN A 260 21.06 20.57 21.40
CA ASN A 260 22.16 20.47 20.44
C ASN A 260 23.55 20.71 21.09
N ASN A 261 23.69 20.42 22.38
CA ASN A 261 24.90 20.66 23.15
C ASN A 261 25.83 19.43 23.11
N GLU A 262 26.99 19.57 22.51
CA GLU A 262 27.98 18.50 22.32
C GLU A 262 28.51 17.93 23.64
N GLN A 263 28.71 18.78 24.65
CA GLN A 263 29.21 18.36 25.95
C GLN A 263 28.16 17.57 26.73
N TRP A 264 26.90 17.99 26.68
CA TRP A 264 25.80 17.26 27.29
C TRP A 264 25.61 15.87 26.63
N LEU A 265 25.64 15.82 25.30
CA LEU A 265 25.60 14.54 24.58
C LEU A 265 26.75 13.61 24.96
N LEU A 266 27.96 14.16 25.17
CA LEU A 266 29.12 13.38 25.57
C LEU A 266 28.96 12.73 26.95
N GLU A 267 28.23 13.38 27.86
CA GLU A 267 27.98 12.88 29.22
C GLU A 267 26.88 11.82 29.25
N VAL A 268 25.85 11.94 28.43
CA VAL A 268 24.69 11.00 28.45
C VAL A 268 24.82 9.83 27.51
N MET A 269 25.69 9.90 26.49
CA MET A 269 25.84 8.84 25.51
C MET A 269 26.82 7.74 25.96
N PRO A 270 26.49 6.44 25.75
CA PRO A 270 27.39 5.34 26.05
C PRO A 270 28.57 5.29 25.08
N ARG A 271 29.76 4.92 25.55
CA ARG A 271 31.01 4.93 24.78
C ARG A 271 31.26 3.65 23.97
N TYR A 272 30.74 2.51 24.37
CA TYR A 272 30.94 1.20 23.74
C TYR A 272 32.43 0.91 23.39
N ASP A 273 33.33 1.16 24.35
CA ASP A 273 34.81 1.00 24.23
C ASP A 273 35.48 1.92 23.18
N LEU A 274 34.80 2.97 22.72
CA LEU A 274 35.44 3.97 21.85
C LEU A 274 36.25 4.98 22.66
N PRO A 275 37.42 5.43 22.14
CA PRO A 275 38.15 6.58 22.69
C PRO A 275 37.26 7.82 22.76
N GLU A 276 37.38 8.61 23.82
CA GLU A 276 36.55 9.82 24.00
C GLU A 276 36.69 10.80 22.83
N GLN A 277 37.89 10.92 22.26
CA GLN A 277 38.11 11.79 21.10
C GLN A 277 37.32 11.34 19.87
N GLU A 278 37.14 10.05 19.67
CA GLU A 278 36.37 9.49 18.56
C GLU A 278 34.88 9.72 18.79
N LEU A 279 34.37 9.50 20.01
CA LEU A 279 32.98 9.82 20.35
C LEU A 279 32.69 11.32 20.23
N ARG A 280 33.59 12.20 20.63
CA ARG A 280 33.49 13.67 20.41
C ARG A 280 33.39 14.00 18.93
N SER A 281 34.20 13.39 18.08
CA SER A 281 34.14 13.58 16.62
C SER A 281 32.78 13.16 16.03
N ILE A 282 32.22 12.05 16.49
CA ILE A 282 30.91 11.54 16.09
C ILE A 282 29.79 12.51 16.51
N ILE A 283 29.82 12.98 17.78
CA ILE A 283 28.84 13.94 18.31
C ILE A 283 28.95 15.28 17.58
N HIS A 284 30.16 15.80 17.39
CA HIS A 284 30.42 17.02 16.65
C HIS A 284 29.85 16.95 15.23
N SER A 285 30.04 15.81 14.55
CA SER A 285 29.47 15.58 13.23
C SER A 285 27.93 15.59 13.26
N ALA A 286 27.32 14.99 14.26
CA ALA A 286 25.85 14.96 14.40
C ALA A 286 25.27 16.36 14.74
N CYS A 287 25.99 17.21 15.48
CA CYS A 287 25.53 18.53 15.88
C CYS A 287 25.72 19.63 14.82
N LYS A 288 26.43 19.36 13.73
CA LYS A 288 26.62 20.32 12.62
C LYS A 288 25.36 20.62 11.84
N GLU A 289 24.42 19.71 11.81
CA GLU A 289 23.16 19.91 11.11
C GLU A 289 22.17 20.71 11.99
N PRO A 290 21.25 21.50 11.41
CA PRO A 290 20.24 22.22 12.16
C PRO A 290 19.36 21.25 12.97
N THR A 291 18.99 21.67 14.18
CA THR A 291 18.22 20.86 15.13
C THR A 291 16.83 20.59 14.58
N LYS A 292 16.53 19.34 14.29
CA LYS A 292 15.16 18.87 13.97
C LYS A 292 14.69 18.01 15.15
N GLY A 293 13.42 18.16 15.53
CA GLY A 293 12.79 17.25 16.51
C GLY A 293 12.90 15.79 16.04
N SER A 294 13.14 14.88 16.97
CA SER A 294 13.26 13.46 16.68
C SER A 294 11.97 12.73 17.00
N LYS A 295 11.17 12.41 15.98
CA LYS A 295 9.92 11.64 16.15
C LYS A 295 10.10 10.34 16.93
N ILE A 296 11.25 9.68 16.82
CA ILE A 296 11.54 8.45 17.55
C ILE A 296 11.80 8.71 19.03
N ILE A 297 12.50 9.80 19.35
CA ILE A 297 12.74 10.19 20.76
C ILE A 297 11.44 10.69 21.39
N ASP A 298 10.62 11.47 20.70
CA ASP A 298 9.32 11.93 21.17
C ASP A 298 8.44 10.73 21.54
N GLN A 299 8.34 9.73 20.66
CA GLN A 299 7.60 8.48 20.91
C GLN A 299 8.18 7.65 22.08
N ILE A 300 9.47 7.69 22.31
CA ILE A 300 10.12 7.00 23.44
C ILE A 300 9.81 7.72 24.74
N VAL A 301 9.91 9.03 24.74
CA VAL A 301 9.60 9.87 25.91
C VAL A 301 8.12 9.74 26.29
N ASP A 302 7.20 9.78 25.32
CA ASP A 302 5.77 9.55 25.56
C ASP A 302 5.49 8.15 26.10
N PHE A 303 6.19 7.13 25.60
CA PHE A 303 6.06 5.75 26.08
C PHE A 303 6.55 5.56 27.51
N LEU A 304 7.68 6.17 27.86
CA LEU A 304 8.28 6.04 29.19
C LEU A 304 7.65 7.01 30.23
N GLY A 305 7.11 8.15 29.77
CA GLY A 305 6.47 9.17 30.60
C GLY A 305 4.94 9.03 30.75
N GLY A 306 4.29 8.15 29.96
CA GLY A 306 2.84 7.96 29.99
C GLY A 306 2.36 7.20 31.21
N ASN A 307 1.42 7.80 31.96
CA ASN A 307 0.72 7.24 33.11
C ASN A 307 0.07 5.87 32.81
N GLY A 308 0.78 4.81 33.17
CA GLY A 308 0.28 3.44 33.19
C GLY A 308 0.84 2.74 34.41
N GLY A 309 0.27 3.06 35.59
CA GLY A 309 0.65 2.38 36.83
C GLY A 309 0.35 0.91 36.80
N ALA A 310 1.39 0.08 36.91
CA ALA A 310 1.36 -1.23 37.56
C ALA A 310 2.79 -1.58 37.93
N GLU A 311 2.99 -1.68 39.23
CA GLU A 311 4.21 -2.04 39.91
C GLU A 311 4.90 -3.26 39.27
N ALA A 312 6.13 -3.10 38.79
CA ALA A 312 7.05 -4.21 38.58
C ALA A 312 7.97 -4.31 39.79
N ARG A 313 7.63 -5.20 40.74
CA ARG A 313 8.54 -5.66 41.79
C ARG A 313 9.72 -6.38 41.15
N TRP A 314 10.89 -5.87 41.41
CA TRP A 314 12.16 -6.59 41.21
C TRP A 314 12.23 -7.72 42.21
N CYS A 315 12.26 -8.95 41.73
CA CYS A 315 12.80 -10.09 42.50
C CYS A 315 14.14 -10.45 41.87
N GLU A 316 15.20 -10.26 42.65
CA GLU A 316 16.48 -10.93 42.45
C GLU A 316 16.27 -12.42 42.68
N ASP A 317 16.61 -13.23 41.71
CA ASP A 317 17.05 -14.60 41.92
C ASP A 317 17.99 -15.04 40.79
N THR A 318 19.19 -15.33 41.21
CA THR A 318 20.30 -15.89 40.45
C THR A 318 20.02 -17.34 40.09
N SER A 319 20.03 -17.68 38.82
CA SER A 319 20.55 -18.98 38.36
C SER A 319 20.75 -18.98 36.85
N GLU A 320 21.89 -19.52 36.45
CA GLU A 320 22.42 -19.69 35.11
C GLU A 320 21.40 -20.28 34.13
N ALA A 321 21.18 -19.62 32.99
CA ALA A 321 20.64 -20.26 31.80
C ALA A 321 21.11 -19.53 30.53
N GLU A 322 21.64 -20.31 29.66
CA GLU A 322 22.29 -20.04 28.39
C GLU A 322 21.53 -19.02 27.51
N SER A 323 22.30 -18.11 26.93
CA SER A 323 21.88 -17.09 25.94
C SER A 323 21.20 -17.70 24.73
N ASN A 324 19.87 -17.59 24.66
CA ASN A 324 19.13 -17.74 23.43
C ASN A 324 18.80 -16.34 22.88
N LEU A 325 19.64 -15.80 22.01
CA LEU A 325 19.34 -14.67 21.14
C LEU A 325 18.32 -15.11 20.08
N ALA A 326 17.04 -15.03 20.43
CA ALA A 326 15.96 -15.10 19.45
C ALA A 326 15.68 -13.67 18.94
N PRO A 327 15.56 -13.46 17.63
CA PRO A 327 15.14 -12.16 17.09
C PRO A 327 13.74 -11.82 17.64
N THR A 328 13.63 -10.67 18.32
CA THR A 328 12.37 -10.16 18.87
C THR A 328 11.49 -9.70 17.73
N TYR A 329 10.53 -10.53 17.35
CA TYR A 329 9.42 -10.13 16.48
C TYR A 329 8.60 -9.02 17.15
N PRO A 330 7.97 -8.11 16.37
CA PRO A 330 7.00 -7.15 16.93
C PRO A 330 5.97 -7.95 17.75
N ARG A 331 5.70 -7.51 18.98
CA ARG A 331 4.77 -8.20 19.88
C ARG A 331 3.42 -8.31 19.19
N THR A 332 3.06 -9.53 18.78
CA THR A 332 1.69 -9.83 18.36
C THR A 332 0.74 -9.42 19.48
N PRO A 333 -0.34 -8.64 19.19
CA PRO A 333 -1.30 -8.27 20.21
C PRO A 333 -1.72 -9.50 21.00
N ALA A 334 -1.75 -9.43 22.32
CA ALA A 334 -2.17 -10.54 23.15
C ALA A 334 -3.62 -10.91 22.80
N LEU A 335 -3.82 -12.11 22.24
CA LEU A 335 -5.13 -12.59 21.88
C LEU A 335 -5.96 -12.85 23.15
N PRO A 336 -7.24 -12.47 23.17
CA PRO A 336 -8.13 -12.81 24.27
C PRO A 336 -8.35 -14.33 24.32
N LYS A 337 -8.96 -14.82 25.42
CA LYS A 337 -9.36 -16.23 25.52
C LYS A 337 -10.30 -16.59 24.35
N LEU A 338 -9.83 -17.45 23.47
CA LEU A 338 -10.56 -17.83 22.27
C LEU A 338 -11.66 -18.86 22.55
N PRO A 339 -12.79 -18.80 21.83
CA PRO A 339 -13.88 -19.77 21.93
C PRO A 339 -13.53 -21.08 21.20
N ILE A 340 -14.45 -22.03 21.31
CA ILE A 340 -14.38 -23.33 20.63
C ILE A 340 -14.19 -23.14 19.12
N GLY A 341 -13.41 -24.01 18.52
CA GLY A 341 -13.06 -24.01 17.10
C GLY A 341 -11.90 -23.06 16.79
N LEU A 342 -11.94 -21.79 17.24
CA LEU A 342 -10.84 -20.84 17.03
C LEU A 342 -9.61 -21.20 17.86
N LYS A 343 -9.80 -21.61 19.11
CA LYS A 343 -8.72 -22.08 19.98
C LYS A 343 -8.05 -23.32 19.40
N GLU A 344 -8.83 -24.28 18.96
CA GLU A 344 -8.35 -25.54 18.40
C GLU A 344 -7.69 -25.35 17.03
N SER A 345 -8.05 -24.32 16.29
CA SER A 345 -7.36 -23.93 15.05
C SER A 345 -5.90 -23.56 15.27
N LEU A 346 -5.53 -23.11 16.48
CA LEU A 346 -4.20 -22.70 16.85
C LEU A 346 -3.36 -23.78 17.54
N VAL A 347 -3.92 -24.97 17.77
CA VAL A 347 -3.16 -26.08 18.37
C VAL A 347 -1.97 -26.44 17.50
N GLY A 348 -0.77 -26.41 18.09
CA GLY A 348 0.49 -26.70 17.39
C GLY A 348 0.97 -25.62 16.42
N VAL A 349 0.36 -24.44 16.45
CA VAL A 349 0.76 -23.28 15.65
C VAL A 349 1.64 -22.35 16.48
N PRO A 350 2.81 -21.89 15.98
CA PRO A 350 3.63 -20.89 16.67
C PRO A 350 2.85 -19.59 16.95
N PRO A 351 3.02 -18.95 18.13
CA PRO A 351 2.27 -17.75 18.51
C PRO A 351 2.32 -16.59 17.47
N SER A 352 3.46 -16.40 16.80
CA SER A 352 3.62 -15.39 15.75
C SER A 352 2.72 -15.60 14.52
N MET A 353 2.20 -16.82 14.32
CA MET A 353 1.32 -17.18 13.21
C MET A 353 -0.16 -17.24 13.61
N HIS A 354 -0.50 -16.99 14.88
CA HIS A 354 -1.89 -17.12 15.37
C HIS A 354 -2.84 -16.18 14.66
N LEU A 355 -2.50 -14.89 14.52
CA LEU A 355 -3.36 -13.92 13.85
C LEU A 355 -3.59 -14.25 12.37
N PRO A 356 -2.57 -14.53 11.54
CA PRO A 356 -2.76 -14.99 10.18
C PRO A 356 -3.66 -16.22 10.04
N VAL A 357 -3.53 -17.21 10.93
CA VAL A 357 -4.39 -18.40 10.93
C VAL A 357 -5.84 -18.04 11.27
N LEU A 358 -6.06 -17.23 12.30
CA LEU A 358 -7.40 -16.75 12.67
C LEU A 358 -8.03 -15.96 11.53
N CYS A 359 -7.30 -15.01 10.92
CA CYS A 359 -7.80 -14.27 9.76
C CYS A 359 -8.18 -15.21 8.61
N GLY A 360 -7.39 -16.26 8.38
CA GLY A 360 -7.63 -17.24 7.32
C GLY A 360 -8.90 -18.07 7.51
N VAL A 361 -9.29 -18.39 8.74
CA VAL A 361 -10.49 -19.20 9.05
C VAL A 361 -11.75 -18.37 9.16
N MET A 362 -11.69 -17.04 9.35
CA MET A 362 -12.88 -16.20 9.50
C MET A 362 -13.86 -16.30 8.33
N PRO A 363 -13.44 -16.32 7.04
CA PRO A 363 -14.37 -16.39 5.92
C PRO A 363 -15.18 -17.69 5.89
N ILE A 364 -14.58 -18.83 6.21
CA ILE A 364 -15.31 -20.11 6.24
C ILE A 364 -16.26 -20.16 7.45
N CYS A 365 -15.88 -19.61 8.60
CA CYS A 365 -16.77 -19.46 9.75
C CYS A 365 -17.99 -18.58 9.40
N GLY A 366 -17.78 -17.45 8.71
CA GLY A 366 -18.86 -16.62 8.18
C GLY A 366 -19.75 -17.32 7.17
N ALA A 367 -19.18 -18.23 6.36
CA ALA A 367 -19.95 -19.05 5.42
C ALA A 367 -20.86 -20.06 6.15
N TYR A 368 -20.49 -20.59 7.31
CA TYR A 368 -21.36 -21.43 8.11
C TYR A 368 -22.47 -20.67 8.82
N ALA A 369 -22.19 -19.44 9.26
CA ALA A 369 -23.18 -18.56 9.92
C ALA A 369 -23.95 -17.68 8.91
N ASP A 370 -24.21 -18.18 7.73
CA ASP A 370 -24.75 -17.43 6.58
C ASP A 370 -26.23 -17.05 6.70
N GLN A 371 -26.97 -17.65 7.64
CA GLN A 371 -28.35 -17.32 7.93
C GLN A 371 -28.49 -16.26 9.04
N VAL A 372 -27.36 -15.78 9.58
CA VAL A 372 -27.32 -14.75 10.61
C VAL A 372 -27.35 -13.36 9.99
N GLU A 373 -28.17 -12.48 10.55
CA GLU A 373 -28.18 -11.05 10.31
C GLU A 373 -27.86 -10.29 11.59
N VAL A 374 -27.15 -9.18 11.47
CA VAL A 374 -26.80 -8.30 12.58
C VAL A 374 -26.98 -6.85 12.17
N GLU A 375 -27.35 -6.00 13.11
CA GLU A 375 -27.42 -4.55 12.89
C GLU A 375 -26.07 -3.93 13.23
N TYR A 376 -25.51 -3.20 12.28
CA TYR A 376 -24.26 -2.45 12.43
C TYR A 376 -24.50 -1.08 13.05
N CYS A 377 -23.47 -0.35 13.47
CA CYS A 377 -23.59 0.96 14.13
C CYS A 377 -24.22 2.07 13.25
N ASP A 378 -24.27 1.89 11.93
CA ASP A 378 -24.96 2.77 10.98
C ASP A 378 -26.47 2.45 10.83
N GLY A 379 -27.01 1.50 11.60
CA GLY A 379 -28.39 1.04 11.52
C GLY A 379 -28.70 0.05 10.40
N ASN A 380 -27.74 -0.23 9.51
CA ASN A 380 -27.93 -1.16 8.42
C ASN A 380 -27.80 -2.62 8.90
N ARG A 381 -28.67 -3.49 8.39
CA ARG A 381 -28.53 -4.93 8.58
C ARG A 381 -27.47 -5.49 7.69
N GLN A 382 -26.61 -6.30 8.25
CA GLN A 382 -25.49 -6.92 7.56
C GLN A 382 -25.47 -8.42 7.81
N ARG A 383 -24.88 -9.15 6.86
CA ARG A 383 -24.52 -10.55 6.98
C ARG A 383 -23.00 -10.70 7.10
N LEU A 384 -22.53 -11.90 7.42
CA LEU A 384 -21.14 -12.17 7.74
C LEU A 384 -20.29 -12.45 6.49
N GLY A 385 -20.34 -11.55 5.50
CA GLY A 385 -19.51 -11.60 4.31
C GLY A 385 -18.07 -11.25 4.63
N LEU A 386 -17.12 -12.17 4.41
CA LEU A 386 -15.69 -11.98 4.67
C LEU A 386 -14.83 -12.54 3.56
N MET A 387 -13.78 -11.80 3.24
CA MET A 387 -12.77 -12.15 2.25
C MET A 387 -11.40 -11.93 2.87
N THR A 388 -10.53 -12.93 2.83
CA THR A 388 -9.19 -12.83 3.45
C THR A 388 -8.09 -13.15 2.45
N ILE A 389 -7.02 -12.35 2.50
CA ILE A 389 -5.74 -12.69 1.88
C ILE A 389 -4.69 -12.83 2.98
N VAL A 390 -4.03 -13.99 3.04
CA VAL A 390 -2.87 -14.18 3.90
C VAL A 390 -1.63 -14.14 3.02
N ARG A 391 -0.86 -13.06 3.17
CA ARG A 391 0.38 -12.81 2.42
C ARG A 391 1.61 -13.19 3.22
N GLY A 392 2.70 -13.46 2.55
CA GLY A 392 4.00 -13.70 3.14
C GLY A 392 5.02 -14.06 2.08
N GLU A 393 6.28 -13.96 2.40
CA GLU A 393 7.37 -14.32 1.48
C GLU A 393 7.32 -15.81 1.10
N GLN A 394 8.16 -16.20 0.15
CA GLN A 394 8.32 -17.62 -0.20
C GLN A 394 8.78 -18.39 1.04
N ALA A 395 8.29 -19.62 1.19
CA ALA A 395 8.60 -20.48 2.35
C ALA A 395 8.20 -19.94 3.74
N SER A 396 7.31 -18.93 3.84
CA SER A 396 6.81 -18.38 5.11
C SER A 396 5.78 -19.27 5.83
N ASN A 397 5.73 -20.56 5.51
CA ASN A 397 4.85 -21.56 6.15
C ASN A 397 3.34 -21.26 6.07
N LYS A 398 2.87 -20.63 5.00
CA LYS A 398 1.44 -20.33 4.75
C LYS A 398 0.54 -21.58 4.79
N SER A 399 1.11 -22.78 4.59
CA SER A 399 0.41 -24.06 4.72
C SER A 399 -0.25 -24.31 6.09
N VAL A 400 0.23 -23.64 7.16
CA VAL A 400 -0.40 -23.71 8.47
C VAL A 400 -1.85 -23.18 8.46
N VAL A 401 -2.12 -22.17 7.64
CA VAL A 401 -3.48 -21.61 7.43
C VAL A 401 -4.35 -22.62 6.68
N LYS A 402 -3.81 -23.23 5.61
CA LYS A 402 -4.48 -24.30 4.89
C LYS A 402 -4.87 -25.44 5.82
N ASN A 403 -3.91 -25.94 6.64
CA ASN A 403 -4.13 -27.03 7.57
C ASN A 403 -5.26 -26.74 8.60
N ALA A 404 -5.47 -25.47 8.95
CA ALA A 404 -6.60 -25.08 9.78
C ALA A 404 -7.90 -25.12 8.98
N ILE A 405 -7.92 -24.53 7.78
CA ILE A 405 -9.10 -24.48 6.91
C ILE A 405 -9.54 -25.86 6.48
N ASP A 406 -8.61 -26.79 6.22
CA ASP A 406 -8.94 -28.17 5.81
C ASP A 406 -9.80 -28.92 6.85
N VAL A 407 -9.60 -28.63 8.14
CA VAL A 407 -10.47 -29.19 9.19
C VAL A 407 -11.85 -28.50 9.19
N TRP A 408 -11.90 -27.18 9.05
CA TRP A 408 -13.17 -26.44 9.01
C TRP A 408 -14.03 -26.82 7.81
N LYS A 409 -13.45 -27.00 6.63
CA LYS A 409 -14.22 -27.27 5.39
C LYS A 409 -14.74 -28.71 5.25
N ARG A 410 -14.27 -29.65 6.07
CA ARG A 410 -14.56 -31.10 5.95
C ARG A 410 -16.04 -31.39 5.71
N GLN A 411 -16.93 -30.79 6.50
CA GLN A 411 -18.37 -31.02 6.39
C GLN A 411 -18.94 -30.48 5.05
N LEU A 412 -18.46 -29.34 4.56
CA LEU A 412 -18.86 -28.85 3.23
C LEU A 412 -18.31 -29.72 2.11
N ASP A 413 -17.08 -30.22 2.24
CA ASP A 413 -16.48 -31.12 1.24
C ASP A 413 -17.28 -32.43 1.14
N GLU A 414 -17.74 -33.00 2.27
CA GLU A 414 -18.57 -34.23 2.29
C GLU A 414 -19.94 -33.96 1.67
N GLU A 415 -20.62 -32.88 2.01
CA GLU A 415 -21.92 -32.49 1.44
C GLU A 415 -21.80 -32.27 -0.08
N ASP A 416 -20.76 -31.52 -0.50
CA ASP A 416 -20.51 -31.20 -1.89
C ASP A 416 -20.13 -32.46 -2.72
N ALA A 417 -19.42 -33.42 -2.13
CA ALA A 417 -19.08 -34.66 -2.80
C ALA A 417 -20.36 -35.45 -3.20
N LEU A 418 -21.34 -35.52 -2.31
CA LEU A 418 -22.64 -36.16 -2.63
C LEU A 418 -23.42 -35.35 -3.67
N ALA A 419 -23.39 -34.02 -3.59
CA ALA A 419 -24.05 -33.15 -4.56
C ALA A 419 -23.40 -33.27 -5.96
N ARG A 420 -22.06 -33.28 -6.04
CA ARG A 420 -21.32 -33.47 -7.29
C ARG A 420 -21.59 -34.80 -7.94
N LYS A 421 -21.67 -35.88 -7.17
CA LYS A 421 -22.04 -37.21 -7.69
C LYS A 421 -23.41 -37.17 -8.37
N ARG A 422 -24.42 -36.55 -7.75
CA ARG A 422 -25.77 -36.39 -8.35
C ARG A 422 -25.73 -35.55 -9.64
N GLU A 423 -24.93 -34.47 -9.67
CA GLU A 423 -24.78 -33.65 -10.87
C GLU A 423 -24.09 -34.43 -12.00
N GLU A 424 -23.10 -35.28 -11.68
CA GLU A 424 -22.37 -36.12 -12.63
C GLU A 424 -23.27 -37.19 -13.23
N GLU A 425 -24.02 -37.92 -12.40
CA GLU A 425 -25.02 -38.89 -12.83
C GLU A 425 -26.10 -38.27 -13.75
N TRP A 426 -26.49 -37.00 -13.47
CA TRP A 426 -27.39 -36.27 -14.35
C TRP A 426 -26.73 -35.92 -15.68
N LYS A 427 -25.49 -35.46 -15.69
CA LYS A 427 -24.72 -35.17 -16.91
C LYS A 427 -24.57 -36.43 -17.80
N GLU A 428 -24.30 -37.57 -17.20
CA GLU A 428 -24.21 -38.86 -17.90
C GLU A 428 -25.55 -39.23 -18.53
N ARG A 429 -26.63 -39.15 -17.78
CA ARG A 429 -28.00 -39.40 -18.33
C ARG A 429 -28.34 -38.44 -19.46
N LYS A 430 -27.97 -37.18 -19.33
CA LYS A 430 -28.17 -36.17 -20.37
C LYS A 430 -27.37 -36.48 -21.64
N LYS A 431 -26.15 -37.00 -21.51
CA LYS A 431 -25.30 -37.42 -22.64
C LYS A 431 -25.82 -38.73 -23.31
N ALA A 432 -26.31 -39.68 -22.53
CA ALA A 432 -26.76 -40.97 -23.00
C ALA A 432 -28.17 -40.93 -23.65
N ARG A 433 -28.90 -39.82 -23.57
CA ARG A 433 -30.26 -39.69 -24.15
C ARG A 433 -30.24 -39.80 -25.67
N LYS A 434 -31.29 -40.41 -26.22
CA LYS A 434 -31.54 -40.45 -27.67
C LYS A 434 -32.11 -39.12 -28.16
N ALA A 435 -32.00 -38.85 -29.46
CA ALA A 435 -32.42 -37.58 -30.05
C ALA A 435 -33.90 -37.21 -29.78
N ASN A 436 -34.77 -38.20 -29.63
CA ASN A 436 -36.21 -38.03 -29.41
C ASN A 436 -36.63 -38.09 -27.93
N GLU A 437 -35.71 -38.24 -27.00
CA GLU A 437 -36.01 -38.29 -25.57
C GLU A 437 -35.94 -36.91 -24.95
N LYS A 438 -36.88 -36.61 -24.01
CA LYS A 438 -36.83 -35.38 -23.21
C LYS A 438 -35.53 -35.34 -22.39
N ALA A 439 -34.87 -34.18 -22.35
CA ALA A 439 -33.70 -34.03 -21.50
C ALA A 439 -34.08 -34.23 -20.02
N PRO A 440 -33.25 -34.93 -19.22
CA PRO A 440 -33.51 -35.07 -17.80
C PRO A 440 -33.42 -33.68 -17.13
N ASP A 441 -34.35 -33.40 -16.23
CA ASP A 441 -34.39 -32.15 -15.49
C ASP A 441 -33.12 -31.96 -14.66
N ASP A 442 -32.60 -30.69 -14.58
CA ASP A 442 -31.41 -30.39 -13.78
C ASP A 442 -31.72 -30.65 -12.28
N PRO A 443 -30.84 -31.36 -11.57
CA PRO A 443 -31.06 -31.68 -10.16
C PRO A 443 -30.88 -30.46 -9.21
N HIS A 444 -30.48 -29.30 -9.72
CA HIS A 444 -30.28 -28.05 -8.99
C HIS A 444 -29.53 -28.23 -7.63
N VAL A 445 -28.48 -29.05 -7.66
CA VAL A 445 -27.75 -29.44 -6.45
C VAL A 445 -27.05 -28.25 -5.81
N LEU A 446 -27.10 -28.20 -4.47
CA LEU A 446 -26.36 -27.24 -3.67
C LEU A 446 -24.88 -27.67 -3.58
N ILE A 447 -23.99 -26.89 -4.21
CA ILE A 447 -22.53 -27.05 -4.11
C ILE A 447 -21.99 -25.72 -3.61
N ARG A 448 -21.38 -25.73 -2.43
CA ARG A 448 -20.90 -24.53 -1.73
C ARG A 448 -19.40 -24.28 -1.88
N MET A 449 -18.61 -25.34 -2.02
CA MET A 449 -17.17 -25.25 -2.25
C MET A 449 -16.90 -25.09 -3.74
N VAL A 450 -16.52 -23.89 -4.16
CA VAL A 450 -16.23 -23.57 -5.56
C VAL A 450 -14.74 -23.28 -5.75
N PRO A 451 -14.10 -23.80 -6.82
CA PRO A 451 -12.71 -23.51 -7.09
C PRO A 451 -12.54 -22.01 -7.43
N VAL A 452 -11.41 -21.43 -7.08
CA VAL A 452 -11.06 -20.03 -7.42
C VAL A 452 -11.12 -19.81 -8.95
N THR A 453 -10.85 -20.86 -9.71
CA THR A 453 -10.84 -20.88 -11.19
C THR A 453 -12.22 -21.01 -11.83
N VAL A 454 -13.30 -21.04 -11.04
CA VAL A 454 -14.67 -21.16 -11.56
C VAL A 454 -14.99 -20.09 -12.59
N SER A 455 -15.67 -20.45 -13.70
CA SER A 455 -16.16 -19.46 -14.67
C SER A 455 -17.32 -18.64 -14.11
N CYS A 456 -17.54 -17.43 -14.63
CA CYS A 456 -18.66 -16.56 -14.20
C CYS A 456 -20.02 -17.26 -14.46
N SER A 457 -20.20 -17.94 -15.58
CA SER A 457 -21.42 -18.70 -15.89
C SER A 457 -21.66 -19.82 -14.87
N THR A 458 -20.63 -20.62 -14.56
CA THR A 458 -20.75 -21.66 -13.53
C THR A 458 -21.01 -21.07 -12.15
N LEU A 459 -20.37 -19.94 -11.82
CA LEU A 459 -20.58 -19.25 -10.55
C LEU A 459 -22.02 -18.77 -10.42
N LEU A 460 -22.61 -18.21 -11.49
CA LEU A 460 -24.03 -17.84 -11.54
C LEU A 460 -24.94 -19.03 -11.24
N LYS A 461 -24.68 -20.19 -11.89
CA LYS A 461 -25.41 -21.44 -11.61
C LYS A 461 -25.29 -21.85 -10.15
N ARG A 462 -24.09 -21.76 -9.55
CA ARG A 462 -23.89 -22.08 -8.13
C ARG A 462 -24.65 -21.15 -7.20
N PHE A 463 -24.67 -19.84 -7.49
CA PHE A 463 -25.47 -18.88 -6.72
C PHE A 463 -26.98 -19.18 -6.84
N LYS A 464 -27.49 -19.43 -8.03
CA LYS A 464 -28.92 -19.81 -8.22
C LYS A 464 -29.29 -21.05 -7.41
N ASN A 465 -28.44 -22.07 -7.42
CA ASN A 465 -28.66 -23.32 -6.70
C ASN A 465 -28.33 -23.23 -5.20
N SER A 466 -27.73 -22.12 -4.73
CA SER A 466 -27.34 -21.99 -3.33
C SER A 466 -28.50 -21.77 -2.37
N ALA A 467 -29.71 -21.45 -2.86
CA ALA A 467 -30.88 -21.12 -2.05
C ALA A 467 -30.59 -20.07 -0.95
N GLY A 468 -29.72 -19.09 -1.23
CA GLY A 468 -29.30 -18.04 -0.32
C GLY A 468 -28.15 -18.42 0.63
N HIS A 469 -27.62 -19.63 0.55
CA HIS A 469 -26.41 -20.04 1.27
C HIS A 469 -25.15 -19.39 0.69
N THR A 470 -24.18 -19.14 1.53
CA THR A 470 -22.90 -18.54 1.12
C THR A 470 -21.99 -19.59 0.50
N LEU A 471 -21.49 -19.31 -0.70
CA LEU A 471 -20.43 -20.09 -1.34
C LEU A 471 -19.07 -19.77 -0.69
N TYR A 472 -18.14 -20.70 -0.76
CA TYR A 472 -16.78 -20.51 -0.24
C TYR A 472 -15.74 -21.00 -1.23
N SER A 473 -14.62 -20.24 -1.32
CA SER A 473 -13.42 -20.66 -2.06
C SER A 473 -12.18 -20.58 -1.17
N PHE A 474 -11.30 -21.55 -1.37
CA PHE A 474 -9.95 -21.52 -0.84
C PHE A 474 -8.93 -21.58 -1.98
N GLY A 475 -7.97 -20.64 -2.01
CA GLY A 475 -6.90 -20.59 -3.00
C GLY A 475 -5.53 -20.61 -2.33
N GLU A 476 -4.68 -21.54 -2.72
CA GLU A 476 -3.31 -21.64 -2.20
C GLU A 476 -2.37 -20.59 -2.82
N GLU A 477 -2.69 -20.10 -4.02
CA GLU A 477 -1.90 -19.11 -4.75
C GLU A 477 -2.78 -17.97 -5.27
N LEU A 478 -2.51 -16.76 -4.82
CA LEU A 478 -3.20 -15.56 -5.28
C LEU A 478 -3.00 -15.31 -6.79
N ASP A 479 -1.86 -15.72 -7.36
CA ASP A 479 -1.60 -15.64 -8.79
C ASP A 479 -2.61 -16.45 -9.64
N THR A 480 -3.28 -17.45 -9.06
CA THR A 480 -4.34 -18.22 -9.72
C THR A 480 -5.51 -17.33 -10.14
N LEU A 481 -5.83 -16.28 -9.35
CA LEU A 481 -6.82 -15.27 -9.74
C LEU A 481 -6.48 -14.59 -11.07
N ARG A 482 -5.21 -14.39 -11.35
CA ARG A 482 -4.74 -13.76 -12.58
C ARG A 482 -4.69 -14.71 -13.77
N LYS A 483 -4.30 -15.96 -13.55
CA LYS A 483 -4.15 -16.98 -14.61
C LYS A 483 -5.49 -17.41 -15.24
N THR A 484 -6.58 -17.31 -14.50
CA THR A 484 -7.93 -17.67 -14.99
C THR A 484 -8.54 -16.63 -15.93
N ASN A 485 -7.79 -15.61 -16.30
CA ASN A 485 -8.25 -14.47 -17.08
C ASN A 485 -7.72 -14.50 -18.50
N GLY A 486 -8.03 -15.56 -19.21
CA GLY A 486 -8.05 -15.50 -20.67
C GLY A 486 -9.17 -14.54 -21.12
N ALA A 487 -8.79 -13.59 -21.97
CA ALA A 487 -9.62 -12.69 -22.76
C ALA A 487 -11.08 -12.44 -22.28
N GLY A 488 -11.32 -11.36 -21.58
CA GLY A 488 -12.63 -10.74 -21.54
C GLY A 488 -13.42 -10.77 -20.23
N SER A 489 -12.96 -11.42 -19.14
CA SER A 489 -13.82 -11.66 -17.97
C SER A 489 -13.26 -11.16 -16.63
N TRP A 490 -12.17 -10.45 -16.61
CA TRP A 490 -11.48 -10.11 -15.35
C TRP A 490 -12.17 -9.03 -14.52
N SER A 491 -12.65 -7.99 -15.14
CA SER A 491 -13.38 -6.91 -14.47
C SER A 491 -14.61 -7.43 -13.73
N SER A 492 -15.30 -8.40 -14.31
CA SER A 492 -16.52 -8.96 -13.72
C SER A 492 -16.27 -9.74 -12.42
N LYS A 493 -15.12 -10.42 -12.24
CA LYS A 493 -14.83 -11.13 -10.98
C LYS A 493 -14.48 -10.19 -9.84
N TYR A 494 -13.75 -9.10 -10.09
CA TYR A 494 -13.53 -8.10 -9.05
C TYR A 494 -14.82 -7.41 -8.63
N ASP A 495 -15.74 -7.19 -9.57
CA ASP A 495 -17.06 -6.68 -9.27
C ASP A 495 -17.84 -7.66 -8.39
N ILE A 496 -17.82 -8.95 -8.71
CA ILE A 496 -18.44 -10.00 -7.89
C ILE A 496 -17.85 -9.97 -6.46
N TYR A 497 -16.53 -9.83 -6.31
CA TYR A 497 -15.90 -9.77 -4.98
C TYR A 497 -16.29 -8.53 -4.21
N ARG A 498 -16.42 -7.36 -4.86
CA ARG A 498 -16.93 -6.16 -4.19
C ARG A 498 -18.37 -6.33 -3.73
N LEU A 499 -19.21 -6.90 -4.59
CA LEU A 499 -20.61 -7.18 -4.27
C LEU A 499 -20.75 -8.24 -3.17
N ALA A 500 -19.84 -9.21 -3.10
CA ALA A 500 -19.83 -10.25 -2.08
C ALA A 500 -19.73 -9.71 -0.65
N PHE A 501 -19.03 -8.59 -0.44
CA PHE A 501 -18.88 -7.98 0.87
C PHE A 501 -20.21 -7.45 1.44
N ASP A 502 -21.03 -6.85 0.56
CA ASP A 502 -22.29 -6.19 0.93
C ASP A 502 -23.52 -7.01 0.47
N ARG A 503 -23.34 -8.21 -0.09
CA ARG A 503 -24.38 -9.05 -0.73
C ARG A 503 -25.16 -8.31 -1.83
N GLY A 504 -24.46 -7.54 -2.63
CA GLY A 504 -25.06 -6.84 -3.77
C GLY A 504 -25.58 -7.79 -4.86
N GLU A 505 -26.40 -7.28 -5.75
CA GLU A 505 -26.93 -8.02 -6.88
C GLU A 505 -25.92 -8.10 -8.03
N TRP A 506 -25.83 -9.27 -8.64
CA TRP A 506 -25.03 -9.51 -9.84
C TRP A 506 -25.76 -10.48 -10.76
N GLY A 507 -25.58 -10.31 -12.06
CA GLY A 507 -26.19 -11.18 -13.03
C GLY A 507 -25.53 -11.16 -14.39
N GLN A 508 -25.93 -12.11 -15.22
CA GLN A 508 -25.56 -12.19 -16.63
C GLN A 508 -26.79 -12.60 -17.42
N ASP A 509 -26.92 -12.06 -18.62
CA ASP A 509 -27.97 -12.42 -19.54
C ASP A 509 -27.38 -12.87 -20.88
N TYR A 510 -27.75 -14.04 -21.33
CA TYR A 510 -27.23 -14.67 -22.55
C TYR A 510 -28.37 -15.02 -23.50
N ASN A 511 -28.16 -14.79 -24.78
CA ASN A 511 -29.14 -15.18 -25.82
C ASN A 511 -29.21 -16.71 -26.08
N SER A 512 -28.37 -17.50 -25.42
CA SER A 512 -28.30 -18.95 -25.62
C SER A 512 -29.02 -19.67 -24.50
N ASP A 513 -29.98 -20.55 -24.89
CA ASP A 513 -30.70 -21.45 -23.95
C ASP A 513 -29.76 -22.43 -23.20
N ALA A 514 -28.54 -22.61 -23.68
CA ALA A 514 -27.54 -23.46 -23.05
C ALA A 514 -26.74 -22.75 -21.93
N ALA A 515 -26.84 -21.43 -21.83
CA ALA A 515 -26.10 -20.62 -20.85
C ALA A 515 -27.02 -20.19 -19.70
N GLU A 516 -26.45 -20.16 -18.48
CA GLU A 516 -27.17 -19.66 -17.30
C GLU A 516 -27.34 -18.16 -17.35
N SER A 517 -28.57 -17.67 -17.35
CA SER A 517 -28.96 -16.27 -17.31
C SER A 517 -29.74 -15.95 -16.03
N GLY A 518 -29.63 -14.76 -15.49
CA GLY A 518 -30.41 -14.28 -14.35
C GLY A 518 -29.63 -13.38 -13.41
N VAL A 519 -30.31 -12.87 -12.39
CA VAL A 519 -29.76 -11.99 -11.33
C VAL A 519 -29.80 -12.73 -9.99
N VAL A 520 -28.75 -12.59 -9.21
CA VAL A 520 -28.57 -13.25 -7.90
C VAL A 520 -27.95 -12.28 -6.89
N ASN A 521 -28.23 -12.50 -5.61
CA ASN A 521 -27.47 -11.84 -4.54
C ASN A 521 -26.16 -12.59 -4.30
N VAL A 522 -25.05 -11.86 -4.32
CA VAL A 522 -23.71 -12.45 -4.20
C VAL A 522 -23.40 -12.79 -2.75
N ALA A 523 -23.61 -14.04 -2.37
CA ALA A 523 -23.24 -14.58 -1.07
C ALA A 523 -21.96 -15.43 -1.23
N TYR A 524 -20.77 -14.78 -1.09
CA TYR A 524 -19.50 -15.41 -1.44
C TYR A 524 -18.38 -15.00 -0.50
N ASN A 525 -17.83 -15.95 0.21
CA ASN A 525 -16.67 -15.77 1.08
C ASN A 525 -15.48 -16.53 0.48
N TRP A 526 -14.28 -16.04 0.73
CA TRP A 526 -13.08 -16.73 0.29
C TRP A 526 -11.85 -16.43 1.12
N THR A 527 -10.90 -17.38 1.13
CA THR A 527 -9.56 -17.20 1.70
C THR A 527 -8.51 -17.53 0.64
N MET A 528 -7.56 -16.64 0.44
CA MET A 528 -6.46 -16.82 -0.50
C MET A 528 -5.12 -16.64 0.18
N LEU A 529 -4.17 -17.50 -0.19
CA LEU A 529 -2.78 -17.37 0.22
C LEU A 529 -1.97 -16.76 -0.92
N GLY A 530 -0.94 -15.98 -0.60
CA GLY A 530 -0.15 -15.35 -1.65
C GLY A 530 1.19 -14.82 -1.18
N THR A 531 2.01 -14.37 -2.13
CA THR A 531 3.23 -13.61 -1.87
C THR A 531 2.95 -12.11 -1.96
N ASN A 532 3.84 -11.28 -1.38
CA ASN A 532 3.76 -9.83 -1.52
C ASN A 532 3.83 -9.40 -2.99
N GLY A 533 4.61 -10.12 -3.83
CA GLY A 533 4.67 -9.88 -5.27
C GLY A 533 3.37 -10.20 -5.99
N ALA A 534 2.68 -11.29 -5.62
CA ALA A 534 1.38 -11.65 -6.16
C ALA A 534 0.30 -10.61 -5.78
N LEU A 535 0.33 -10.13 -4.52
CA LEU A 535 -0.60 -9.09 -4.06
C LEU A 535 -0.47 -7.81 -4.90
N ARG A 536 0.75 -7.30 -5.09
CA ARG A 536 1.00 -6.11 -5.91
C ARG A 536 0.56 -6.27 -7.37
N LYS A 537 0.67 -7.48 -7.93
CA LYS A 537 0.19 -7.78 -9.29
C LYS A 537 -1.32 -7.84 -9.40
N CYS A 538 -2.02 -8.27 -8.35
CA CYS A 538 -3.48 -8.36 -8.30
C CYS A 538 -4.15 -7.02 -7.96
N PHE A 539 -3.55 -6.22 -7.10
CA PHE A 539 -4.06 -4.91 -6.68
C PHE A 539 -3.25 -3.79 -7.33
N LYS A 540 -3.59 -3.48 -8.57
CA LYS A 540 -3.14 -2.29 -9.30
C LYS A 540 -3.99 -1.08 -8.89
N SER A 541 -3.59 0.13 -9.33
CA SER A 541 -4.30 1.39 -9.06
C SER A 541 -5.81 1.27 -9.22
N ASP A 542 -6.29 0.76 -10.36
CA ASP A 542 -7.72 0.62 -10.66
C ASP A 542 -8.50 -0.21 -9.63
N ASN A 543 -7.88 -1.28 -9.10
CA ASN A 543 -8.54 -2.15 -8.12
C ASN A 543 -8.52 -1.58 -6.70
N ILE A 544 -7.55 -0.71 -6.40
CA ILE A 544 -7.48 0.02 -5.14
C ILE A 544 -8.53 1.14 -5.15
N GLU A 545 -8.62 1.91 -6.23
CA GLU A 545 -9.60 2.96 -6.45
C GLU A 545 -11.03 2.45 -6.38
N ASN A 546 -11.32 1.31 -7.01
CA ASN A 546 -12.63 0.64 -6.97
C ASN A 546 -13.03 0.13 -5.58
N GLY A 547 -12.17 0.26 -4.55
CA GLY A 547 -12.47 -0.04 -3.16
C GLY A 547 -12.49 -1.53 -2.80
N LEU A 548 -11.97 -2.44 -3.64
CA LEU A 548 -11.81 -3.85 -3.27
C LEU A 548 -10.77 -4.00 -2.15
N SER A 549 -9.68 -3.23 -2.19
CA SER A 549 -8.61 -3.24 -1.17
C SER A 549 -9.14 -3.02 0.25
N SER A 550 -10.14 -2.15 0.43
CA SER A 550 -10.75 -1.86 1.73
C SER A 550 -11.68 -2.97 2.24
N ARG A 551 -12.14 -3.88 1.37
CA ARG A 551 -13.08 -4.95 1.70
C ARG A 551 -12.42 -6.28 2.06
N VAL A 552 -11.10 -6.38 1.94
CA VAL A 552 -10.33 -7.60 2.19
C VAL A 552 -9.68 -7.53 3.57
N LEU A 553 -9.90 -8.56 4.40
CA LEU A 553 -9.12 -8.79 5.61
C LEU A 553 -7.72 -9.26 5.19
N LEU A 554 -6.76 -8.35 5.27
CA LEU A 554 -5.39 -8.65 4.90
C LEU A 554 -4.62 -9.12 6.14
N ALA A 555 -3.90 -10.22 6.01
CA ALA A 555 -3.03 -10.76 7.05
C ALA A 555 -1.63 -11.04 6.50
N GLU A 556 -0.63 -10.91 7.35
CA GLU A 556 0.77 -11.12 6.97
C GLU A 556 1.39 -12.22 7.82
N MET A 557 2.01 -13.19 7.16
CA MET A 557 2.84 -14.20 7.84
C MET A 557 4.10 -13.52 8.41
N PRO A 558 4.59 -13.98 9.56
CA PRO A 558 5.84 -13.44 10.10
C PRO A 558 6.99 -13.63 9.11
N ASP A 559 7.91 -12.68 9.10
CA ASP A 559 9.15 -12.81 8.32
C ASP A 559 9.96 -14.01 8.85
N ALA A 560 10.25 -14.95 7.96
CA ALA A 560 10.99 -16.14 8.26
C ALA A 560 12.49 -16.03 7.87
N SER A 561 12.92 -14.87 7.37
CA SER A 561 14.29 -14.63 6.93
C SER A 561 15.26 -14.80 8.10
N PHE A 562 16.22 -15.72 7.95
CA PHE A 562 17.23 -16.05 8.97
C PHE A 562 16.66 -16.56 10.31
N ALA A 563 15.36 -16.84 10.38
CA ALA A 563 14.73 -17.38 11.59
C ALA A 563 14.99 -18.89 11.72
N LYS A 564 15.04 -19.39 12.97
CA LYS A 564 15.05 -20.84 13.22
C LYS A 564 13.77 -21.45 12.64
N MET A 565 13.90 -22.66 12.05
CA MET A 565 12.75 -23.39 11.53
C MET A 565 11.68 -23.55 12.62
N PRO A 566 10.45 -23.07 12.41
CA PRO A 566 9.40 -23.21 13.40
C PRO A 566 9.01 -24.68 13.57
N LYS A 567 8.69 -25.06 14.81
CA LYS A 567 8.18 -26.39 15.12
C LYS A 567 6.65 -26.33 15.17
N PHE A 568 6.01 -27.21 14.41
CA PHE A 568 4.56 -27.36 14.39
C PHE A 568 4.14 -28.59 15.17
N GLY A 569 3.12 -28.46 16.03
CA GLY A 569 2.45 -29.57 16.67
C GLY A 569 1.35 -30.15 15.76
N ARG A 570 0.79 -31.29 16.18
CA ARG A 570 -0.37 -31.90 15.51
C ARG A 570 -1.61 -31.71 16.37
N ARG A 571 -2.76 -31.43 15.73
CA ARG A 571 -4.06 -31.46 16.37
C ARG A 571 -4.42 -32.91 16.70
N SER A 572 -5.03 -33.14 17.84
CA SER A 572 -5.62 -34.42 18.20
C SER A 572 -6.98 -34.58 17.50
N ALA A 573 -7.46 -35.82 17.41
CA ALA A 573 -8.82 -36.09 16.93
C ALA A 573 -9.89 -35.39 17.78
N ALA A 574 -9.63 -35.18 19.07
CA ALA A 574 -10.49 -34.42 19.97
C ALA A 574 -10.53 -32.92 19.63
N ASP A 575 -9.39 -32.33 19.24
CA ASP A 575 -9.34 -30.93 18.78
C ASP A 575 -10.12 -30.76 17.49
N GLU A 576 -9.96 -31.70 16.54
CA GLU A 576 -10.70 -31.67 15.27
C GLU A 576 -12.23 -31.85 15.49
N ALA A 577 -12.63 -32.75 16.38
CA ALA A 577 -14.04 -32.91 16.77
C ALA A 577 -14.64 -31.62 17.36
N ARG A 578 -13.86 -30.87 18.14
CA ARG A 578 -14.29 -29.57 18.68
C ARG A 578 -14.46 -28.51 17.58
N ILE A 579 -13.63 -28.53 16.54
CA ILE A 579 -13.85 -27.68 15.36
C ILE A 579 -15.17 -28.08 14.65
N GLN A 580 -15.48 -29.37 14.52
CA GLN A 580 -16.76 -29.81 13.93
C GLN A 580 -17.97 -29.44 14.81
N GLU A 581 -17.81 -29.46 16.14
CA GLU A 581 -18.82 -28.92 17.06
C GLU A 581 -19.04 -27.42 16.84
N ALA A 582 -17.94 -26.65 16.63
CA ALA A 582 -18.03 -25.23 16.31
C ALA A 582 -18.78 -24.97 14.99
N VAL A 583 -18.53 -25.78 13.94
CA VAL A 583 -19.28 -25.73 12.68
C VAL A 583 -20.78 -25.92 12.92
N SER A 584 -21.14 -26.97 13.66
CA SER A 584 -22.55 -27.27 14.00
C SER A 584 -23.20 -26.14 14.77
N ARG A 585 -22.43 -25.50 15.67
CA ARG A 585 -22.87 -24.34 16.44
C ARG A 585 -23.15 -23.13 15.55
N LEU A 586 -22.24 -22.77 14.63
CA LEU A 586 -22.44 -21.66 13.69
C LEU A 586 -23.69 -21.87 12.82
N ARG A 587 -23.92 -23.08 12.33
CA ARG A 587 -25.08 -23.44 11.52
C ARG A 587 -26.41 -23.38 12.27
N SER A 588 -26.39 -23.49 13.60
CA SER A 588 -27.63 -23.52 14.42
C SER A 588 -28.27 -22.12 14.57
N TYR A 589 -27.57 -21.05 14.21
CA TYR A 589 -28.08 -19.68 14.34
C TYR A 589 -28.74 -19.22 13.05
N THR A 590 -29.91 -18.57 13.21
CA THR A 590 -30.68 -18.00 12.11
C THR A 590 -31.34 -16.68 12.51
N GLY A 591 -31.49 -15.76 11.56
CA GLY A 591 -32.21 -14.51 11.75
C GLY A 591 -31.38 -13.41 12.40
N LEU A 592 -32.06 -12.37 12.88
CA LEU A 592 -31.44 -11.20 13.48
C LEU A 592 -30.92 -11.49 14.88
N ILE A 593 -29.62 -11.28 15.08
CA ILE A 593 -28.93 -11.40 16.35
C ILE A 593 -28.57 -10.01 16.84
N ASP A 594 -28.97 -9.65 18.07
CA ASP A 594 -28.63 -8.39 18.69
C ASP A 594 -27.28 -8.48 19.43
N VAL A 595 -26.36 -7.57 19.14
CA VAL A 595 -25.02 -7.49 19.72
C VAL A 595 -24.69 -6.05 20.16
N PRO A 596 -25.45 -5.47 21.10
CA PRO A 596 -25.39 -4.04 21.41
C PRO A 596 -24.06 -3.60 22.01
N ARG A 597 -23.37 -4.44 22.78
CA ARG A 597 -22.07 -4.11 23.38
C ARG A 597 -20.98 -4.09 22.31
N LEU A 598 -21.00 -5.08 21.44
CA LEU A 598 -20.05 -5.15 20.33
C LEU A 598 -20.24 -3.98 19.36
N ARG A 599 -21.51 -3.68 19.00
CA ARG A 599 -21.86 -2.54 18.17
C ARG A 599 -21.33 -1.22 18.75
N LYS A 600 -21.60 -0.94 20.02
CA LYS A 600 -21.11 0.26 20.71
C LYS A 600 -19.58 0.34 20.76
N ALA A 601 -18.89 -0.76 20.99
CA ALA A 601 -17.43 -0.79 21.06
C ALA A 601 -16.78 -0.53 19.70
N ILE A 602 -17.34 -1.06 18.62
CA ILE A 602 -16.87 -0.79 17.26
C ILE A 602 -17.18 0.64 16.83
N GLU A 603 -18.34 1.19 17.18
CA GLU A 603 -18.70 2.59 16.97
C GLU A 603 -17.67 3.52 17.63
N GLN A 604 -17.33 3.25 18.89
CA GLN A 604 -16.31 4.00 19.61
C GLN A 604 -14.96 3.89 18.92
N TRP A 605 -14.51 2.69 18.56
CA TRP A 605 -13.23 2.48 17.88
C TRP A 605 -13.15 3.23 16.51
N VAL A 606 -14.21 3.16 15.71
CA VAL A 606 -14.21 3.83 14.41
C VAL A 606 -14.20 5.35 14.56
N GLU A 607 -14.81 5.88 15.62
CA GLU A 607 -14.78 7.31 15.91
C GLU A 607 -13.41 7.75 16.44
N GLU A 608 -12.77 6.98 17.32
CA GLU A 608 -11.39 7.22 17.75
C GLU A 608 -10.44 7.30 16.55
N LYS A 609 -10.54 6.34 15.62
CA LYS A 609 -9.73 6.35 14.39
C LYS A 609 -10.06 7.49 13.44
N ARG A 610 -11.29 8.02 13.46
CA ARG A 610 -11.65 9.23 12.74
C ARG A 610 -10.93 10.45 13.29
N VAL A 611 -10.91 10.57 14.60
CA VAL A 611 -10.24 11.70 15.29
C VAL A 611 -8.72 11.63 15.04
N GLU A 612 -8.10 10.44 15.14
CA GLU A 612 -6.70 10.24 14.82
C GLU A 612 -6.39 10.65 13.37
N ALA A 613 -7.17 10.16 12.40
CA ALA A 613 -6.99 10.47 10.99
C ALA A 613 -7.17 11.98 10.70
N ALA A 614 -8.10 12.64 11.38
CA ALA A 614 -8.34 14.07 11.22
C ALA A 614 -7.19 14.92 11.78
N LYS A 615 -6.57 14.50 12.89
CA LYS A 615 -5.40 15.19 13.46
C LYS A 615 -4.21 15.16 12.52
N ASP A 616 -3.98 14.00 11.90
CA ASP A 616 -2.85 13.76 11.00
C ASP A 616 -3.16 14.16 9.53
N ILE A 617 -4.39 14.57 9.23
CA ILE A 617 -4.92 14.82 7.88
C ILE A 617 -4.71 13.58 6.98
N ASP A 618 -4.76 12.39 7.59
CA ASP A 618 -4.52 11.09 6.94
C ASP A 618 -5.79 10.56 6.27
N ARG A 619 -5.94 10.86 4.98
CA ARG A 619 -7.07 10.39 4.15
C ARG A 619 -7.09 8.89 3.94
N VAL A 620 -5.92 8.27 3.90
CA VAL A 620 -5.78 6.81 3.73
C VAL A 620 -6.36 6.10 4.93
N LYS A 621 -5.96 6.51 6.15
CA LYS A 621 -6.49 6.00 7.41
C LYS A 621 -7.99 6.24 7.54
N ASP A 622 -8.49 7.44 7.18
CA ASP A 622 -9.93 7.73 7.16
C ASP A 622 -10.71 6.81 6.23
N THR A 623 -10.15 6.48 5.07
CA THR A 623 -10.79 5.60 4.10
C THR A 623 -10.87 4.17 4.60
N TYR A 624 -9.75 3.60 5.03
CA TYR A 624 -9.69 2.19 5.42
C TYR A 624 -10.37 1.89 6.76
N ARG A 625 -10.34 2.81 7.77
CA ARG A 625 -10.96 2.58 9.08
C ARG A 625 -12.42 2.15 9.00
N LYS A 626 -13.18 2.71 8.05
CA LYS A 626 -14.63 2.45 7.89
C LYS A 626 -14.93 0.99 7.58
N ARG A 627 -14.16 0.38 6.67
CA ARG A 627 -14.33 -1.03 6.28
C ARG A 627 -13.60 -1.99 7.22
N ALA A 628 -12.46 -1.59 7.78
CA ALA A 628 -11.79 -2.36 8.83
C ALA A 628 -12.70 -2.54 10.07
N ALA A 629 -13.47 -1.52 10.45
CA ALA A 629 -14.47 -1.62 11.52
C ALA A 629 -15.55 -2.67 11.20
N VAL A 630 -16.08 -2.68 9.97
CA VAL A 630 -17.09 -3.69 9.55
C VAL A 630 -16.48 -5.10 9.59
N ILE A 631 -15.24 -5.27 9.12
CA ILE A 631 -14.54 -6.56 9.16
C ILE A 631 -14.35 -7.03 10.61
N GLY A 632 -13.85 -6.16 11.49
CA GLY A 632 -13.68 -6.46 12.90
C GLY A 632 -15.00 -6.79 13.59
N PHE A 633 -16.06 -6.05 13.29
CA PHE A 633 -17.42 -6.31 13.79
C PHE A 633 -17.89 -7.72 13.38
N ARG A 634 -17.80 -8.08 12.10
CA ARG A 634 -18.20 -9.41 11.60
C ARG A 634 -17.38 -10.53 12.24
N CYS A 635 -16.08 -10.34 12.44
CA CYS A 635 -15.24 -11.28 13.19
C CYS A 635 -15.67 -11.40 14.66
N GLY A 636 -16.03 -10.29 15.30
CA GLY A 636 -16.57 -10.28 16.65
C GLY A 636 -17.90 -11.02 16.76
N VAL A 637 -18.80 -10.88 15.79
CA VAL A 637 -20.06 -11.63 15.75
C VAL A 637 -19.78 -13.14 15.65
N ILE A 638 -18.90 -13.57 14.75
CA ILE A 638 -18.49 -14.99 14.63
C ILE A 638 -17.94 -15.50 15.97
N PHE A 639 -17.07 -14.72 16.61
CA PHE A 639 -16.54 -15.07 17.93
C PHE A 639 -17.66 -15.26 18.95
N HIS A 640 -18.61 -14.33 19.01
CA HIS A 640 -19.75 -14.38 19.93
C HIS A 640 -20.62 -15.63 19.72
N LEU A 641 -20.87 -16.02 18.46
CA LEU A 641 -21.62 -17.24 18.15
C LEU A 641 -20.90 -18.52 18.60
N LEU A 642 -19.58 -18.47 18.72
CA LEU A 642 -18.73 -19.58 19.14
C LEU A 642 -18.50 -19.62 20.66
N GLU A 643 -18.86 -18.59 21.42
CA GLU A 643 -18.68 -18.54 22.88
C GLU A 643 -19.46 -19.65 23.60
N ASP A 644 -18.84 -20.19 24.64
CA ASP A 644 -19.45 -21.30 25.43
C ASP A 644 -20.65 -20.78 26.23
N ARG A 645 -21.78 -21.40 26.00
CA ARG A 645 -22.99 -21.16 26.78
C ARG A 645 -22.89 -22.09 27.96
N GLY A 646 -22.61 -21.57 29.16
CA GLY A 646 -22.71 -22.36 30.38
C GLY A 646 -23.97 -23.23 30.35
N ARG A 647 -23.89 -24.49 30.76
CA ARG A 647 -24.91 -25.54 30.73
C ARG A 647 -26.30 -24.98 31.16
N GLY A 648 -27.12 -24.62 30.21
CA GLY A 648 -28.45 -24.02 30.44
C GLY A 648 -29.28 -23.87 29.15
N GLY A 649 -29.02 -24.65 28.11
CA GLY A 649 -29.80 -24.62 26.87
C GLY A 649 -29.99 -26.03 26.31
N ALA A 650 -31.22 -26.49 26.31
CA ALA A 650 -31.62 -27.80 25.83
C ALA A 650 -31.10 -28.08 24.44
N VAL A 651 -30.46 -29.25 24.30
CA VAL A 651 -30.16 -29.92 23.05
C VAL A 651 -31.47 -30.02 22.26
N ALA A 652 -31.50 -29.38 21.07
CA ALA A 652 -32.60 -29.61 20.14
C ALA A 652 -32.56 -31.06 19.70
N ARG A 653 -33.53 -31.85 20.17
CA ARG A 653 -33.76 -33.25 19.73
C ARG A 653 -34.07 -33.23 18.24
N GLY A 654 -33.48 -34.20 17.52
CA GLY A 654 -33.67 -34.43 16.11
C GLY A 654 -35.13 -34.47 15.73
N TYR A 655 -35.44 -33.86 14.59
CA TYR A 655 -36.72 -34.05 13.93
C TYR A 655 -36.67 -35.34 13.13
N GLU A 656 -37.36 -36.36 13.62
CA GLU A 656 -37.83 -37.48 12.80
C GLU A 656 -38.95 -36.98 11.88
N HIS A 657 -38.83 -37.24 10.61
CA HIS A 657 -39.90 -37.06 9.64
C HIS A 657 -41.10 -37.97 9.98
N THR A 658 -42.17 -37.40 10.45
CA THR A 658 -43.48 -38.02 10.33
C THR A 658 -44.42 -37.14 9.52
N SER A 659 -44.83 -37.68 8.38
CA SER A 659 -45.91 -37.16 7.53
C SER A 659 -47.25 -37.26 8.23
N LYS A 660 -48.02 -36.15 8.38
CA LYS A 660 -49.47 -36.10 8.14
C LYS A 660 -50.05 -34.68 8.40
N ALA A 661 -50.63 -34.15 7.35
CA ALA A 661 -51.89 -33.45 7.14
C ALA A 661 -52.35 -32.31 8.10
N GLU A 662 -52.52 -31.12 7.49
CA GLU A 662 -53.57 -30.12 7.58
C GLU A 662 -53.95 -29.53 8.95
N SER A 663 -53.61 -28.20 9.14
CA SER A 663 -54.58 -27.20 9.55
C SER A 663 -54.02 -25.80 9.48
N ASN A 664 -54.82 -24.85 8.99
CA ASN A 664 -54.55 -23.44 8.78
C ASN A 664 -54.32 -22.71 10.13
N LEU A 665 -53.07 -22.46 10.51
CA LEU A 665 -52.65 -21.43 11.43
C LEU A 665 -51.25 -21.00 11.02
N ALA A 666 -51.05 -19.67 10.81
CA ALA A 666 -49.74 -19.11 10.48
C ALA A 666 -48.67 -19.65 11.44
N PRO A 667 -47.52 -20.18 10.90
CA PRO A 667 -46.50 -20.77 11.75
C PRO A 667 -45.83 -19.68 12.57
N THR A 668 -46.09 -19.65 13.87
CA THR A 668 -45.25 -18.98 14.86
C THR A 668 -43.88 -19.64 14.80
N ARG A 669 -42.92 -19.01 14.13
CA ARG A 669 -41.52 -19.44 14.13
C ARG A 669 -41.03 -19.60 15.57
N PRO A 670 -40.41 -20.73 15.94
CA PRO A 670 -39.83 -20.87 17.27
C PRO A 670 -38.80 -19.74 17.45
N ARG A 671 -38.98 -18.91 18.45
CA ARG A 671 -37.98 -17.92 18.86
C ARG A 671 -36.76 -18.70 19.35
N THR A 672 -35.66 -18.60 18.59
CA THR A 672 -34.33 -19.03 19.04
C THR A 672 -34.03 -18.30 20.37
N PRO A 673 -33.56 -18.99 21.42
CA PRO A 673 -33.19 -18.32 22.67
C PRO A 673 -32.20 -17.19 22.36
N ALA A 674 -32.44 -16.01 22.95
CA ALA A 674 -31.54 -14.87 22.77
C ALA A 674 -30.11 -15.28 23.15
N PRO A 675 -29.11 -14.99 22.36
CA PRO A 675 -27.73 -15.28 22.71
C PRO A 675 -27.34 -14.54 23.99
N PRO A 676 -26.42 -15.10 24.82
CA PRO A 676 -25.93 -14.41 26.01
C PRO A 676 -25.28 -13.08 25.63
N LYS A 677 -25.16 -12.15 26.58
CA LYS A 677 -24.48 -10.86 26.31
C LYS A 677 -23.04 -11.10 25.91
N GLU A 678 -22.54 -10.30 24.94
CA GLU A 678 -21.19 -10.40 24.42
C GLU A 678 -20.14 -10.22 25.53
N SER A 679 -19.15 -11.08 25.55
CA SER A 679 -18.07 -11.05 26.54
C SER A 679 -17.05 -9.93 26.26
N LYS A 680 -16.27 -9.60 27.29
CA LYS A 680 -15.11 -8.71 27.11
C LYS A 680 -14.11 -9.29 26.08
N ALA A 681 -13.96 -10.62 26.04
CA ALA A 681 -13.07 -11.31 25.10
C ALA A 681 -13.55 -11.15 23.63
N CYS A 682 -14.86 -11.25 23.41
CA CYS A 682 -15.47 -10.98 22.11
C CYS A 682 -15.18 -9.56 21.61
N ILE A 683 -15.40 -8.56 22.47
CA ILE A 683 -15.15 -7.16 22.14
C ILE A 683 -13.66 -6.92 21.86
N ALA A 684 -12.78 -7.42 22.73
CA ALA A 684 -11.34 -7.30 22.53
C ALA A 684 -10.88 -7.95 21.22
N PHE A 685 -11.41 -9.12 20.87
CA PHE A 685 -11.12 -9.79 19.60
C PHE A 685 -11.55 -8.96 18.39
N ALA A 686 -12.77 -8.42 18.42
CA ALA A 686 -13.28 -7.59 17.33
C ALA A 686 -12.42 -6.35 17.09
N ILE A 687 -12.03 -5.65 18.17
CA ILE A 687 -11.14 -4.48 18.08
C ILE A 687 -9.75 -4.89 17.57
N THR A 688 -9.20 -6.00 18.05
CA THR A 688 -7.92 -6.52 17.57
C THR A 688 -7.97 -6.81 16.06
N MET A 689 -9.05 -7.44 15.59
CA MET A 689 -9.22 -7.74 14.17
C MET A 689 -9.40 -6.46 13.32
N ALA A 690 -10.16 -5.47 13.81
CA ALA A 690 -10.32 -4.19 13.13
C ALA A 690 -8.99 -3.43 13.02
N GLN A 691 -8.26 -3.34 14.13
CA GLN A 691 -6.97 -2.65 14.20
C GLN A 691 -5.93 -3.32 13.30
N TYR A 692 -5.80 -4.65 13.41
CA TYR A 692 -4.88 -5.42 12.57
C TYR A 692 -5.21 -5.29 11.08
N CYS A 693 -6.49 -5.36 10.71
CA CYS A 693 -6.93 -5.18 9.34
C CYS A 693 -6.55 -3.79 8.81
N LEU A 694 -6.81 -2.73 9.58
CA LEU A 694 -6.47 -1.35 9.24
C LEU A 694 -4.97 -1.19 9.00
N GLU A 695 -4.14 -1.68 9.92
CA GLU A 695 -2.68 -1.60 9.83
C GLU A 695 -2.14 -2.33 8.60
N GLN A 696 -2.64 -3.54 8.33
CA GLN A 696 -2.21 -4.32 7.18
C GLN A 696 -2.66 -3.72 5.85
N GLN A 697 -3.86 -3.12 5.79
CA GLN A 697 -4.35 -2.43 4.60
C GLN A 697 -3.53 -1.17 4.31
N ILE A 698 -3.24 -0.34 5.32
CA ILE A 698 -2.39 0.85 5.18
C ILE A 698 -0.99 0.43 4.74
N LYS A 699 -0.39 -0.58 5.38
CA LYS A 699 0.94 -1.09 5.02
C LYS A 699 1.03 -1.58 3.57
N ALA A 700 -0.04 -2.19 3.07
CA ALA A 700 -0.02 -2.82 1.74
C ALA A 700 -0.43 -1.89 0.61
N PHE A 701 -1.36 -0.98 0.86
CA PHE A 701 -2.05 -0.20 -0.16
C PHE A 701 -2.03 1.30 0.10
N GLY A 702 -1.51 1.75 1.27
CA GLY A 702 -1.58 3.14 1.70
C GLY A 702 -0.91 4.09 0.72
N GLU A 703 0.31 3.80 0.30
CA GLU A 703 1.08 4.59 -0.66
C GLU A 703 0.36 4.75 -2.00
N ALA A 704 -0.19 3.64 -2.53
CA ALA A 704 -0.91 3.66 -3.79
C ALA A 704 -2.22 4.45 -3.72
N LEU A 705 -2.95 4.38 -2.59
CA LEU A 705 -4.17 5.15 -2.38
C LEU A 705 -3.86 6.65 -2.15
N GLU A 706 -2.77 6.97 -1.48
CA GLU A 706 -2.33 8.35 -1.28
C GLU A 706 -1.96 9.01 -2.61
N SER A 707 -1.21 8.31 -3.46
CA SER A 707 -0.91 8.76 -4.83
C SER A 707 -2.17 9.11 -5.61
N GLN A 708 -3.21 8.27 -5.55
CA GLN A 708 -4.49 8.55 -6.21
C GLN A 708 -5.19 9.80 -5.68
N PHE A 709 -5.10 10.07 -4.37
CA PHE A 709 -5.65 11.31 -3.81
C PHE A 709 -4.91 12.56 -4.29
N VAL A 710 -3.60 12.45 -4.53
CA VAL A 710 -2.80 13.53 -5.12
C VAL A 710 -3.20 13.74 -6.58
N ASP A 711 -3.26 12.66 -7.37
CA ASP A 711 -3.65 12.70 -8.78
C ASP A 711 -5.06 13.29 -8.96
N ALA A 712 -6.03 12.85 -8.15
CA ALA A 712 -7.39 13.39 -8.16
C ALA A 712 -7.45 14.88 -7.74
N ARG A 713 -6.61 15.31 -6.79
CA ARG A 713 -6.49 16.72 -6.40
C ARG A 713 -5.92 17.56 -7.53
N ASP A 714 -4.90 17.07 -8.22
CA ASP A 714 -4.29 17.75 -9.36
C ASP A 714 -5.27 17.83 -10.54
N GLU A 715 -6.03 16.79 -10.78
CA GLU A 715 -7.14 16.84 -11.74
C GLU A 715 -8.20 17.87 -11.35
N CYS A 716 -8.65 17.89 -10.08
CA CYS A 716 -9.60 18.90 -9.59
C CYS A 716 -9.04 20.32 -9.71
N GLN A 717 -7.75 20.55 -9.47
CA GLN A 717 -7.11 21.85 -9.67
C GLN A 717 -7.07 22.24 -11.15
N ARG A 718 -6.82 21.30 -12.07
CA ARG A 718 -6.91 21.52 -13.52
C ARG A 718 -8.35 21.87 -13.95
N TYR A 719 -9.36 21.24 -13.35
CA TYR A 719 -10.77 21.58 -13.55
C TYR A 719 -11.12 22.98 -13.00
N GLY A 720 -10.65 23.30 -11.80
CA GLY A 720 -10.83 24.62 -11.18
C GLY A 720 -10.24 25.76 -12.02
N ALA A 721 -9.08 25.54 -12.67
CA ALA A 721 -8.49 26.53 -13.58
C ALA A 721 -9.36 26.82 -14.80
N ASN A 722 -10.07 25.83 -15.34
CA ASN A 722 -11.02 26.04 -16.45
C ASN A 722 -12.32 26.70 -15.98
N HIS A 723 -12.76 26.46 -14.75
CA HIS A 723 -13.93 27.13 -14.16
C HIS A 723 -13.66 28.64 -13.96
N SER A 724 -12.49 28.97 -13.41
CA SER A 724 -12.03 30.36 -13.27
C SER A 724 -11.94 31.10 -14.61
N ILE A 725 -11.56 30.43 -15.69
CA ILE A 725 -11.53 30.99 -17.03
C ILE A 725 -12.94 31.14 -17.59
N PHE A 726 -13.81 30.16 -17.33
CA PHE A 726 -15.24 30.27 -17.71
C PHE A 726 -15.87 31.50 -17.08
N ASP A 727 -15.60 31.79 -15.80
CA ASP A 727 -16.13 32.96 -15.11
C ASP A 727 -15.65 34.29 -15.72
N GLN A 728 -14.42 34.35 -16.24
CA GLN A 728 -13.83 35.52 -16.87
C GLN A 728 -14.32 35.78 -18.31
N LEU A 729 -14.91 34.81 -18.99
CA LEU A 729 -15.48 35.01 -20.31
C LEU A 729 -16.72 35.85 -20.24
N ALA A 730 -17.02 36.62 -21.30
CA ALA A 730 -18.27 37.35 -21.46
C ALA A 730 -19.49 36.40 -21.53
N PRO A 731 -20.72 36.85 -21.23
CA PRO A 731 -21.90 36.00 -21.33
C PRO A 731 -22.10 35.36 -22.70
N VAL A 732 -21.67 36.03 -23.78
CA VAL A 732 -21.52 35.48 -25.13
C VAL A 732 -20.07 35.65 -25.54
N PHE A 733 -19.42 34.58 -25.96
CA PHE A 733 -17.98 34.57 -26.26
C PHE A 733 -17.65 33.71 -27.50
N THR A 734 -16.45 33.90 -28.01
CA THR A 734 -15.90 33.18 -29.16
C THR A 734 -14.72 32.30 -28.79
N MET A 735 -14.23 31.50 -29.73
CA MET A 735 -12.98 30.73 -29.54
C MET A 735 -11.77 31.67 -29.34
N ASP A 736 -11.78 32.85 -29.96
CA ASP A 736 -10.68 33.81 -29.81
C ASP A 736 -10.66 34.42 -28.41
N ASP A 737 -11.81 34.65 -27.79
CA ASP A 737 -11.88 35.11 -26.41
C ASP A 737 -11.32 34.07 -25.44
N LEU A 738 -11.65 32.78 -25.64
CA LEU A 738 -11.10 31.70 -24.85
C LEU A 738 -9.59 31.55 -25.08
N ARG A 739 -9.12 31.71 -26.33
CA ARG A 739 -7.69 31.68 -26.69
C ARG A 739 -6.92 32.82 -26.02
N ALA A 740 -7.49 34.03 -26.01
CA ALA A 740 -6.90 35.19 -25.36
C ALA A 740 -6.73 35.02 -23.87
N LEU A 741 -7.73 34.45 -23.18
CA LEU A 741 -7.63 34.14 -21.75
C LEU A 741 -6.63 33.02 -21.43
N LYS A 742 -6.48 32.02 -22.32
CA LYS A 742 -5.48 30.95 -22.19
C LYS A 742 -4.06 31.37 -22.59
N ARG A 743 -3.86 32.56 -23.18
CA ARG A 743 -2.56 33.17 -23.50
C ARG A 743 -1.55 32.21 -24.14
N GLY A 744 -1.97 31.32 -25.03
CA GLY A 744 -1.09 30.35 -25.68
C GLY A 744 -0.74 29.10 -24.87
N PHE A 745 -1.19 28.97 -23.62
CA PHE A 745 -0.98 27.77 -22.78
C PHE A 745 -1.83 26.56 -23.17
N CYS A 746 -2.62 26.65 -24.23
CA CYS A 746 -3.47 25.55 -24.68
C CYS A 746 -3.45 25.44 -26.21
N SER A 747 -3.27 24.22 -26.72
CA SER A 747 -3.35 23.96 -28.16
C SER A 747 -4.78 24.15 -28.69
N GLU A 748 -4.94 24.40 -29.98
CA GLU A 748 -6.26 24.51 -30.64
C GLU A 748 -7.13 23.27 -30.40
N ALA A 749 -6.54 22.06 -30.37
CA ALA A 749 -7.24 20.84 -30.02
C ALA A 749 -7.70 20.84 -28.55
N GLY A 750 -6.89 21.41 -27.65
CA GLY A 750 -7.23 21.58 -26.24
C GLY A 750 -8.37 22.56 -26.04
N LEU A 751 -8.36 23.70 -26.70
CA LEU A 751 -9.44 24.69 -26.66
C LEU A 751 -10.77 24.10 -27.17
N ARG A 752 -10.73 23.32 -28.25
CA ARG A 752 -11.92 22.61 -28.77
C ARG A 752 -12.45 21.57 -27.79
N LYS A 753 -11.57 20.86 -27.05
CA LYS A 753 -11.98 19.93 -26.00
C LYS A 753 -12.66 20.64 -24.82
N ILE A 754 -12.17 21.82 -24.42
CA ILE A 754 -12.80 22.63 -23.37
C ILE A 754 -14.22 23.04 -23.80
N ILE A 755 -14.40 23.59 -24.98
CA ILE A 755 -15.72 23.97 -25.52
C ILE A 755 -16.64 22.77 -25.65
N SER A 756 -16.15 21.65 -26.21
CA SER A 756 -16.93 20.41 -26.34
C SER A 756 -17.43 19.91 -24.99
N ARG A 757 -16.60 20.01 -23.96
CA ARG A 757 -16.95 19.59 -22.62
C ARG A 757 -17.98 20.52 -22.00
N TRP A 758 -17.77 21.87 -22.02
CA TRP A 758 -18.73 22.82 -21.49
C TRP A 758 -20.09 22.72 -22.20
N TYR A 759 -20.08 22.39 -23.49
CA TYR A 759 -21.31 22.15 -24.26
C TYR A 759 -22.00 20.84 -23.83
N HIS A 760 -21.23 19.74 -23.63
CA HIS A 760 -21.74 18.48 -23.16
C HIS A 760 -22.28 18.57 -21.73
N ASP A 761 -21.59 19.33 -20.87
CA ASP A 761 -21.96 19.54 -19.46
C ASP A 761 -23.05 20.61 -19.30
N GLN A 762 -23.62 21.10 -20.41
CA GLN A 762 -24.72 22.09 -20.47
C GLN A 762 -24.39 23.44 -19.83
N TRP A 763 -23.11 23.82 -19.78
CA TRP A 763 -22.68 25.14 -19.29
C TRP A 763 -22.80 26.24 -20.35
N ILE A 764 -22.80 25.85 -21.62
CA ILE A 764 -22.90 26.75 -22.78
C ILE A 764 -23.86 26.19 -23.81
N GLU A 765 -24.55 27.11 -24.52
CA GLU A 765 -25.29 26.83 -25.75
C GLU A 765 -24.60 27.49 -26.95
N LYS A 766 -24.74 26.89 -28.12
CA LYS A 766 -24.24 27.45 -29.35
C LYS A 766 -25.31 28.39 -29.96
N THR A 767 -24.98 29.67 -30.07
CA THR A 767 -25.92 30.68 -30.63
C THR A 767 -25.79 30.83 -32.14
N ASP A 768 -24.55 30.98 -32.65
CA ASP A 768 -24.25 31.17 -34.07
C ASP A 768 -22.93 30.45 -34.44
N LYS A 769 -22.55 30.52 -35.73
CA LYS A 769 -21.31 29.92 -36.19
C LYS A 769 -20.12 30.59 -35.52
N GLY A 770 -19.57 29.91 -34.50
CA GLY A 770 -18.39 30.37 -33.75
C GLY A 770 -18.70 31.15 -32.46
N HIS A 771 -19.96 31.33 -32.06
CA HIS A 771 -20.33 31.97 -30.80
C HIS A 771 -21.01 30.99 -29.84
N TRP A 772 -20.73 31.14 -28.56
CA TRP A 772 -21.34 30.36 -27.46
C TRP A 772 -21.85 31.31 -26.38
N LYS A 773 -22.98 30.97 -25.81
CA LYS A 773 -23.61 31.70 -24.71
C LYS A 773 -23.55 30.86 -23.45
N LYS A 774 -23.16 31.49 -22.32
CA LYS A 774 -23.23 30.87 -21.00
C LYS A 774 -24.67 30.61 -20.59
N LEU A 775 -24.95 29.43 -20.04
CA LEU A 775 -26.25 29.14 -19.41
C LEU A 775 -26.14 29.51 -17.93
N SER A 776 -27.08 30.29 -17.41
CA SER A 776 -27.08 30.63 -15.98
C SER A 776 -27.71 29.52 -15.16
N ALA A 777 -27.26 29.39 -13.91
CA ALA A 777 -27.76 28.37 -12.96
C ALA A 777 -29.27 28.48 -12.64
N GLU A 778 -29.93 29.53 -13.11
CA GLU A 778 -31.39 29.71 -13.00
C GLU A 778 -32.17 29.05 -14.14
N THR A 779 -31.47 28.50 -15.15
CA THR A 779 -32.08 27.88 -16.35
C THR A 779 -31.88 26.37 -16.35
N LEU A 780 -31.24 25.82 -15.35
CA LEU A 780 -31.10 24.40 -15.04
C LEU A 780 -32.05 24.05 -13.88
#